data_b86901f0340d6ad5725ff269711870d5
#
_entry.id   b86901f0340d6ad5725ff269711870d5
#
_cell.length_a   1.000
_cell.length_b   1.000
_cell.length_c   1.000
_cell.angle_alpha   90.00
_cell.angle_beta   90.00
_cell.angle_gamma   90.00
#
_symmetry.space_group_name_H-M   'P 1'
#
loop_
_entity.id
_entity.type
_entity.pdbx_description
1 polymer ?
#
loop_
_entity_poly.entity_id
_entity_poly.type
_entity_poly.pdbx_seq_one_letter_code
_entity_poly.pdbx_strand_id
1 'polypeptide(L)'
;MRQGGGDDTTPMKKLITGMLAVLVSAGAVCQHTVVYHLDITDTTVNYTGRQRHAIAVNGLLPGPTLEFTEGDTAVIYIHNRMMMATSVHWHGLVVPNRYDGVAYLTSPPIGPMQTYVAKFPIVQSGTYWYHSHLMLQEQTGLYGAIVIHPRGWRKEETGLRPIEEYTVLLSDWTDERPEEVQRSLHFATDWYAIRKGSTQDYGQAIRHGWLRTKITNEWKRMLPMDVSDVAYDRYLINGRGADVQPSVHAGDTVRLRIINGSSSTYFWLRYAGGKMMVKANDGKDVVPVPVDRMIIGVSETYDVLVTVPADGSYELQATAEDRTGYVSAWLGAGERHALQPLPPLNYFEGMKMMNGMMTMNGGMKDMGMAMSNQVMDMNTVMYTEVGDSAGGGVTLNYGMLRSPVSTRLPDSPVQELHFNLTGNMNRYVWSIDNRVVSESDRILIRHGTNVRIILYNGTMMRHPMHLHGHFFRVLNGQGDYAPLKNVVDILPMETDTLEFAATESGDWFFHCHILYHMMSGMGRIFHYEGSPPDPGQDLRKVYADDRAIRPMARVGLESNGSDGEAMLANTRYRFQSEWRLGTNAETGYESESHFGRYLGKMQYWLPYVGWDFRYRRTDEKEKNLFGQVDTKNHRNVFCAGLQYTLPLLLTLDGRVDMHGNLRLQLGREDIAVTSRLRFSLMANTDREYMAGLRYILSKYIGLSTHYDSDMGFGAGLTLNY
;
A
#
# COMPACT_ATOMS: atom_id res chain seq x y z
N MET A 1 62.95 20.15 86.09
CA MET A 1 63.90 21.20 85.65
C MET A 1 63.37 21.82 84.33
N ARG A 2 63.13 23.10 84.45
CA ARG A 2 63.16 24.15 83.38
C ARG A 2 62.51 23.87 82.07
N GLN A 3 61.38 24.54 81.78
CA GLN A 3 61.31 25.93 81.22
C GLN A 3 61.56 25.94 79.72
N GLY A 4 60.59 26.52 79.07
CA GLY A 4 60.44 27.58 78.13
C GLY A 4 59.30 27.30 77.21
N GLY A 5 58.27 27.97 77.11
CA GLY A 5 58.07 29.40 77.04
C GLY A 5 58.14 29.87 75.59
N GLY A 6 57.03 30.08 74.93
CA GLY A 6 57.00 30.61 73.58
C GLY A 6 55.58 30.81 73.09
N ASP A 7 55.00 31.93 73.48
CA ASP A 7 53.85 32.50 72.81
C ASP A 7 54.21 32.81 71.38
N ASP A 8 53.38 32.40 70.49
CA ASP A 8 53.32 33.06 69.16
C ASP A 8 51.89 33.05 68.65
N THR A 9 51.30 34.23 68.83
CA THR A 9 50.02 34.60 68.26
C THR A 9 50.17 34.78 66.75
N THR A 10 49.76 33.80 65.99
CA THR A 10 49.56 34.00 64.56
C THR A 10 48.10 34.29 64.27
N PRO A 11 47.80 35.37 63.51
CA PRO A 11 46.44 35.77 63.24
C PRO A 11 45.76 34.74 62.33
N MET A 12 44.60 34.36 62.77
CA MET A 12 43.69 33.48 62.04
C MET A 12 43.31 34.19 60.74
N LYS A 13 44.03 33.85 59.65
CA LYS A 13 43.61 34.18 58.29
C LYS A 13 42.33 33.43 58.06
N LYS A 14 41.23 34.17 58.08
CA LYS A 14 39.96 33.71 57.54
C LYS A 14 40.16 33.37 56.07
N LEU A 15 40.34 32.09 55.77
CA LEU A 15 40.20 31.55 54.43
C LEU A 15 38.72 31.61 54.11
N ILE A 16 38.26 32.72 53.55
CA ILE A 16 36.99 32.83 52.88
C ILE A 16 37.19 31.99 51.61
N THR A 17 36.94 30.70 51.73
CA THR A 17 36.70 29.84 50.61
C THR A 17 35.37 30.32 50.01
N GLY A 18 35.49 31.24 49.04
CA GLY A 18 34.37 31.61 48.18
C GLY A 18 33.89 30.36 47.48
N MET A 19 32.92 29.74 48.09
CA MET A 19 32.07 28.77 47.39
C MET A 19 31.41 29.57 46.27
N LEU A 20 32.09 29.64 45.11
CA LEU A 20 31.50 30.04 43.87
C LEU A 20 30.46 28.95 43.60
N ALA A 21 29.27 29.11 44.16
CA ALA A 21 28.11 28.40 43.73
C ALA A 21 27.91 28.85 42.25
N VAL A 22 28.51 28.09 41.33
CA VAL A 22 28.07 28.06 39.97
C VAL A 22 26.62 27.60 40.07
N LEU A 23 25.73 28.53 40.21
CA LEU A 23 24.34 28.42 39.80
C LEU A 23 24.41 28.05 38.31
N VAL A 24 24.62 26.77 38.04
CA VAL A 24 24.09 26.16 36.82
C VAL A 24 22.59 26.38 37.02
N SER A 25 22.12 27.54 36.57
CA SER A 25 20.74 27.70 36.21
C SER A 25 20.51 26.63 35.13
N ALA A 26 20.17 25.40 35.56
CA ALA A 26 19.36 24.56 34.76
C ALA A 26 18.12 25.42 34.47
N GLY A 27 18.19 26.19 33.39
CA GLY A 27 17.02 26.89 32.89
C GLY A 27 15.98 25.78 32.82
N ALA A 28 15.02 25.82 33.71
CA ALA A 28 13.83 25.02 33.60
C ALA A 28 13.32 25.37 32.21
N VAL A 29 13.64 24.54 31.21
CA VAL A 29 13.05 24.66 29.88
C VAL A 29 11.59 24.48 30.18
N CYS A 30 10.85 25.60 30.16
CA CYS A 30 9.41 25.56 30.35
C CYS A 30 8.87 24.71 29.25
N GLN A 31 8.60 23.44 29.55
CA GLN A 31 8.05 22.48 28.63
C GLN A 31 6.64 22.97 28.33
N HIS A 32 6.47 23.57 27.15
CA HIS A 32 5.17 24.09 26.74
C HIS A 32 4.24 22.94 26.46
N THR A 33 3.02 22.98 27.00
CA THR A 33 2.00 21.97 26.75
C THR A 33 1.06 22.47 25.67
N VAL A 34 1.01 21.76 24.54
CA VAL A 34 0.10 22.06 23.44
C VAL A 34 -1.08 21.11 23.51
N VAL A 35 -2.29 21.66 23.55
CA VAL A 35 -3.53 20.89 23.71
C VAL A 35 -4.34 20.97 22.43
N TYR A 36 -4.76 19.81 21.91
CA TYR A 36 -5.69 19.69 20.80
C TYR A 36 -6.94 18.90 21.20
N HIS A 37 -8.06 19.23 20.59
CA HIS A 37 -9.29 18.47 20.62
C HIS A 37 -9.64 18.08 19.19
N LEU A 38 -9.73 16.78 18.92
CA LEU A 38 -10.06 16.21 17.64
C LEU A 38 -11.42 15.51 17.73
N ASP A 39 -12.45 16.16 17.22
CA ASP A 39 -13.79 15.57 17.08
C ASP A 39 -13.85 14.79 15.77
N ILE A 40 -13.92 13.46 15.84
CA ILE A 40 -14.03 12.55 14.70
C ILE A 40 -15.51 12.27 14.44
N THR A 41 -15.99 12.63 13.26
CA THR A 41 -17.41 12.60 12.91
C THR A 41 -17.63 12.02 11.52
N ASP A 42 -18.76 11.34 11.37
CA ASP A 42 -19.28 11.03 10.02
C ASP A 42 -19.70 12.34 9.32
N THR A 43 -19.38 12.42 8.05
CA THR A 43 -19.73 13.57 7.20
C THR A 43 -20.07 13.12 5.77
N THR A 44 -20.45 14.09 4.94
CA THR A 44 -20.72 13.86 3.53
C THR A 44 -19.91 14.83 2.68
N VAL A 45 -19.22 14.33 1.68
CA VAL A 45 -18.45 15.11 0.71
C VAL A 45 -18.93 14.92 -0.71
N ASN A 46 -18.57 15.84 -1.59
CA ASN A 46 -18.90 15.77 -3.01
C ASN A 46 -17.71 16.22 -3.87
N TYR A 47 -16.87 15.27 -4.27
CA TYR A 47 -15.70 15.53 -5.13
C TYR A 47 -15.94 15.20 -6.61
N THR A 48 -17.01 14.44 -6.92
CA THR A 48 -17.26 13.85 -8.24
C THR A 48 -18.62 14.27 -8.85
N GLY A 49 -19.38 15.11 -8.14
CA GLY A 49 -20.80 15.42 -8.46
C GLY A 49 -21.78 14.50 -7.71
N ARG A 50 -21.29 13.58 -6.86
CA ARG A 50 -22.09 12.68 -6.04
C ARG A 50 -21.75 12.85 -4.58
N GLN A 51 -22.77 12.88 -3.74
CA GLN A 51 -22.57 12.87 -2.28
C GLN A 51 -22.12 11.49 -1.83
N ARG A 52 -21.06 11.44 -1.03
CA ARG A 52 -20.50 10.23 -0.45
C ARG A 52 -20.18 10.40 1.02
N HIS A 53 -20.36 9.33 1.77
CA HIS A 53 -19.95 9.25 3.17
C HIS A 53 -18.44 9.43 3.28
N ALA A 54 -18.01 10.19 4.26
CA ALA A 54 -16.62 10.41 4.64
C ALA A 54 -16.51 10.56 6.17
N ILE A 55 -15.28 10.51 6.67
CA ILE A 55 -14.96 10.81 8.07
C ILE A 55 -14.19 12.12 8.11
N ALA A 56 -14.66 13.06 8.93
CA ALA A 56 -14.02 14.35 9.11
C ALA A 56 -13.42 14.47 10.52
N VAL A 57 -12.36 15.25 10.64
CA VAL A 57 -11.78 15.65 11.92
C VAL A 57 -12.05 17.14 12.10
N ASN A 58 -12.77 17.52 13.16
CA ASN A 58 -13.22 18.90 13.40
C ASN A 58 -14.02 19.47 12.20
N GLY A 59 -14.78 18.64 11.52
CA GLY A 59 -15.56 19.01 10.34
C GLY A 59 -14.75 19.26 9.06
N LEU A 60 -13.43 18.97 9.06
CA LEU A 60 -12.52 19.17 7.95
C LEU A 60 -12.07 17.82 7.36
N LEU A 61 -11.80 17.81 6.05
CA LEU A 61 -11.19 16.73 5.30
C LEU A 61 -10.25 17.33 4.24
N PRO A 62 -8.90 17.15 4.37
CA PRO A 62 -8.18 16.57 5.53
C PRO A 62 -8.50 17.28 6.83
N GLY A 63 -8.30 16.60 7.97
CA GLY A 63 -8.40 17.18 9.28
C GLY A 63 -7.39 18.35 9.50
N PRO A 64 -7.49 19.09 10.62
CA PRO A 64 -6.62 20.23 10.87
C PRO A 64 -5.15 19.83 10.95
N THR A 65 -4.26 20.70 10.49
CA THR A 65 -2.82 20.58 10.72
C THR A 65 -2.53 20.76 12.21
N LEU A 66 -1.83 19.80 12.81
CA LEU A 66 -1.35 19.90 14.18
C LEU A 66 0.06 20.50 14.18
N GLU A 67 0.23 21.61 14.87
CA GLU A 67 1.52 22.30 14.94
C GLU A 67 2.12 22.20 16.33
N PHE A 68 3.40 21.83 16.41
CA PHE A 68 4.17 21.71 17.64
C PHE A 68 5.56 22.30 17.46
N THR A 69 6.25 22.48 18.57
CA THR A 69 7.70 22.75 18.62
C THR A 69 8.39 21.59 19.31
N GLU A 70 9.55 21.20 18.82
CA GLU A 70 10.38 20.20 19.47
C GLU A 70 10.66 20.58 20.93
N GLY A 71 10.35 19.68 21.85
CA GLY A 71 10.40 19.90 23.30
C GLY A 71 9.05 20.16 23.95
N ASP A 72 7.98 20.36 23.17
CA ASP A 72 6.62 20.47 23.70
C ASP A 72 6.14 19.13 24.28
N THR A 73 5.09 19.22 25.10
CA THR A 73 4.27 18.07 25.46
C THR A 73 2.96 18.16 24.71
N ALA A 74 2.70 17.20 23.84
CA ALA A 74 1.40 17.08 23.19
C ALA A 74 0.38 16.46 24.15
N VAL A 75 -0.81 17.05 24.23
CA VAL A 75 -1.99 16.50 24.92
C VAL A 75 -3.15 16.56 23.93
N ILE A 76 -3.53 15.44 23.39
CA ILE A 76 -4.52 15.37 22.31
C ILE A 76 -5.74 14.57 22.80
N TYR A 77 -6.87 15.26 22.91
CA TYR A 77 -8.16 14.66 23.21
C TYR A 77 -8.82 14.22 21.91
N ILE A 78 -8.98 12.93 21.72
CA ILE A 78 -9.61 12.35 20.52
C ILE A 78 -11.02 11.94 20.90
N HIS A 79 -12.01 12.68 20.42
CA HIS A 79 -13.42 12.46 20.68
C HIS A 79 -14.03 11.70 19.51
N ASN A 80 -14.27 10.43 19.68
CA ASN A 80 -15.00 9.65 18.69
C ASN A 80 -16.50 9.94 18.82
N ARG A 81 -17.06 10.68 17.87
CA ARG A 81 -18.50 10.99 17.79
C ARG A 81 -19.28 10.03 16.88
N MET A 82 -18.59 9.04 16.30
CA MET A 82 -19.21 8.05 15.41
C MET A 82 -19.81 6.90 16.22
N MET A 83 -20.67 6.12 15.55
CA MET A 83 -21.26 4.89 16.11
C MET A 83 -20.39 3.66 15.88
N MET A 84 -19.19 3.82 15.32
CA MET A 84 -18.18 2.79 15.13
C MET A 84 -16.90 3.14 15.89
N ALA A 85 -16.08 2.13 16.20
CA ALA A 85 -14.75 2.35 16.78
C ALA A 85 -13.82 3.02 15.79
N THR A 86 -12.83 3.74 16.30
CA THR A 86 -11.76 4.37 15.50
C THR A 86 -10.42 4.26 16.22
N SER A 87 -9.35 4.70 15.55
CA SER A 87 -8.03 4.91 16.13
C SER A 87 -7.33 6.07 15.42
N VAL A 88 -6.28 6.61 16.03
CA VAL A 88 -5.43 7.62 15.41
C VAL A 88 -3.98 7.25 15.65
N HIS A 89 -3.24 7.03 14.58
CA HIS A 89 -1.80 6.82 14.58
C HIS A 89 -1.09 8.12 14.20
N TRP A 90 0.06 8.35 14.83
CA TRP A 90 0.92 9.53 14.61
C TRP A 90 2.09 9.10 13.72
N HIS A 91 1.85 9.08 12.42
CA HIS A 91 2.78 8.51 11.46
C HIS A 91 4.13 9.23 11.45
N GLY A 92 5.20 8.46 11.67
CA GLY A 92 6.57 8.94 11.69
C GLY A 92 7.01 9.59 13.01
N LEU A 93 6.14 9.67 14.03
CA LEU A 93 6.52 10.16 15.34
C LEU A 93 7.10 9.04 16.21
N VAL A 94 8.16 9.38 16.94
CA VAL A 94 8.69 8.54 18.02
C VAL A 94 7.92 8.87 19.28
N VAL A 95 7.01 7.98 19.66
CA VAL A 95 6.12 8.13 20.82
C VAL A 95 6.21 6.89 21.71
N PRO A 96 5.88 6.99 23.01
CA PRO A 96 5.74 5.79 23.82
C PRO A 96 4.74 4.81 23.19
N ASN A 97 5.09 3.55 23.10
CA ASN A 97 4.36 2.50 22.37
C ASN A 97 2.84 2.53 22.59
N ARG A 98 2.38 2.70 23.85
CA ARG A 98 0.94 2.79 24.19
C ARG A 98 0.17 3.93 23.55
N TYR A 99 0.85 4.93 22.98
CA TYR A 99 0.24 6.09 22.30
C TYR A 99 0.40 6.03 20.77
N ASP A 100 1.02 5.00 20.23
CA ASP A 100 1.28 4.83 18.81
C ASP A 100 0.00 4.75 17.95
N GLY A 101 -1.10 4.25 18.51
CA GLY A 101 -2.43 4.32 17.89
C GLY A 101 -2.82 3.16 16.99
N VAL A 102 -2.02 2.07 16.93
CA VAL A 102 -2.43 0.83 16.25
C VAL A 102 -3.42 0.09 17.11
N ALA A 103 -4.69 0.09 16.68
CA ALA A 103 -5.78 -0.51 17.43
C ALA A 103 -5.50 -2.01 17.73
N TYR A 104 -5.74 -2.41 19.00
CA TYR A 104 -5.54 -3.76 19.51
C TYR A 104 -4.09 -4.26 19.55
N LEU A 105 -3.12 -3.52 19.03
CA LEU A 105 -1.70 -3.87 19.12
C LEU A 105 -0.98 -3.02 20.17
N THR A 106 -0.93 -1.71 19.97
CA THR A 106 -0.24 -0.75 20.83
C THR A 106 -1.20 0.07 21.68
N SER A 107 -2.44 0.23 21.22
CA SER A 107 -3.46 1.06 21.88
C SER A 107 -4.84 0.39 21.83
N PRO A 108 -5.71 0.62 22.82
CA PRO A 108 -7.10 0.21 22.69
C PRO A 108 -7.77 1.04 21.57
N PRO A 109 -8.75 0.48 20.84
CA PRO A 109 -9.55 1.27 19.92
C PRO A 109 -10.39 2.29 20.71
N ILE A 110 -10.66 3.43 20.09
CA ILE A 110 -11.56 4.45 20.65
C ILE A 110 -12.99 4.07 20.31
N GLY A 111 -13.71 3.54 21.28
CA GLY A 111 -15.09 3.06 21.09
C GLY A 111 -16.07 4.16 20.68
N PRO A 112 -17.29 3.79 20.22
CA PRO A 112 -18.34 4.75 19.91
C PRO A 112 -18.60 5.72 21.05
N MET A 113 -18.69 7.03 20.74
CA MET A 113 -18.96 8.10 21.71
C MET A 113 -17.95 8.20 22.87
N GLN A 114 -16.76 7.61 22.72
CA GLN A 114 -15.69 7.66 23.73
C GLN A 114 -14.64 8.73 23.40
N THR A 115 -13.89 9.11 24.44
CA THR A 115 -12.74 10.00 24.33
C THR A 115 -11.49 9.25 24.75
N TYR A 116 -10.44 9.33 23.93
CA TYR A 116 -9.10 8.87 24.26
C TYR A 116 -8.18 10.06 24.41
N VAL A 117 -7.23 10.01 25.35
CA VAL A 117 -6.25 11.09 25.58
C VAL A 117 -4.86 10.53 25.28
N ALA A 118 -4.25 11.03 24.22
CA ALA A 118 -2.86 10.80 23.92
C ALA A 118 -2.01 11.90 24.56
N LYS A 119 -0.99 11.50 25.36
CA LYS A 119 -0.08 12.44 26.02
C LYS A 119 1.36 11.96 25.90
N PHE A 120 2.16 12.69 25.12
CA PHE A 120 3.55 12.31 24.86
C PHE A 120 4.43 13.54 24.61
N PRO A 121 5.76 13.41 24.86
CA PRO A 121 6.71 14.48 24.54
C PRO A 121 6.96 14.52 23.02
N ILE A 122 7.13 15.71 22.48
CA ILE A 122 7.57 15.94 21.10
C ILE A 122 9.10 15.98 21.09
N VAL A 123 9.74 14.89 20.62
CA VAL A 123 11.20 14.68 20.69
C VAL A 123 11.91 14.92 19.35
N GLN A 124 11.21 15.40 18.35
CA GLN A 124 11.69 15.56 16.99
C GLN A 124 11.03 16.72 16.29
N SER A 125 11.64 17.23 15.22
CA SER A 125 11.06 18.21 14.30
C SER A 125 10.86 17.62 12.91
N GLY A 126 10.06 18.27 12.06
CA GLY A 126 9.83 17.87 10.67
C GLY A 126 8.37 17.86 10.26
N THR A 127 8.11 17.32 9.09
CA THR A 127 6.78 17.16 8.49
C THR A 127 6.33 15.71 8.61
N TYR A 128 5.15 15.52 9.17
CA TYR A 128 4.53 14.23 9.47
C TYR A 128 3.03 14.32 9.20
N TRP A 129 2.30 13.24 9.52
CA TRP A 129 0.85 13.22 9.39
C TRP A 129 0.21 12.30 10.43
N TYR A 130 -1.10 12.35 10.58
CA TYR A 130 -1.86 11.42 11.40
C TYR A 130 -2.99 10.82 10.59
N HIS A 131 -3.33 9.55 10.87
CA HIS A 131 -4.42 8.85 10.17
C HIS A 131 -5.01 7.74 11.03
N SER A 132 -6.15 7.23 10.62
CA SER A 132 -6.71 6.05 11.27
C SER A 132 -5.91 4.80 10.95
N HIS A 133 -5.66 4.00 11.96
CA HIS A 133 -5.08 2.66 11.80
C HIS A 133 -6.09 1.56 12.15
N LEU A 134 -7.38 1.79 11.84
CA LEU A 134 -8.46 0.84 12.06
C LEU A 134 -9.24 0.62 10.76
N MET A 135 -9.22 -0.63 10.25
CA MET A 135 -9.90 -1.01 9.02
C MET A 135 -9.49 -0.11 7.83
N LEU A 136 -10.47 0.40 7.09
CA LEU A 136 -10.27 1.21 5.89
C LEU A 136 -10.64 2.69 6.11
N GLN A 137 -10.62 3.18 7.36
CA GLN A 137 -11.05 4.55 7.69
C GLN A 137 -10.11 5.63 7.12
N GLU A 138 -8.84 5.30 6.89
CA GLU A 138 -7.89 6.16 6.20
C GLU A 138 -8.41 6.55 4.81
N GLN A 139 -8.84 5.58 3.99
CA GLN A 139 -9.44 5.85 2.67
C GLN A 139 -10.72 6.69 2.78
N THR A 140 -11.44 6.61 3.89
CA THR A 140 -12.70 7.33 4.10
C THR A 140 -12.48 8.78 4.52
N GLY A 141 -11.23 9.18 4.86
CA GLY A 141 -10.90 10.58 5.12
C GLY A 141 -10.33 10.91 6.49
N LEU A 142 -10.14 9.91 7.38
CA LEU A 142 -9.57 10.16 8.70
C LEU A 142 -8.05 10.30 8.61
N TYR A 143 -7.58 11.47 8.22
CA TYR A 143 -6.16 11.86 8.17
C TYR A 143 -5.98 13.38 8.21
N GLY A 144 -4.77 13.82 8.58
CA GLY A 144 -4.38 15.23 8.59
C GLY A 144 -2.88 15.40 8.80
N ALA A 145 -2.37 16.60 8.59
CA ALA A 145 -0.95 16.93 8.67
C ALA A 145 -0.48 17.16 10.11
N ILE A 146 0.82 16.93 10.36
CA ILE A 146 1.53 17.33 11.56
C ILE A 146 2.80 18.07 11.13
N VAL A 147 2.98 19.30 11.65
CA VAL A 147 4.18 20.09 11.45
C VAL A 147 4.83 20.34 12.81
N ILE A 148 6.09 19.93 12.95
CA ILE A 148 6.85 20.12 14.19
C ILE A 148 8.05 20.99 13.87
N HIS A 149 8.04 22.20 14.44
CA HIS A 149 9.15 23.15 14.29
C HIS A 149 10.33 22.76 15.19
N PRO A 150 11.58 22.95 14.75
CA PRO A 150 12.73 22.70 15.61
C PRO A 150 12.74 23.67 16.80
N ARG A 151 13.39 23.27 17.89
CA ARG A 151 13.52 24.11 19.08
C ARG A 151 14.18 25.46 18.77
N GLY A 152 13.54 26.54 19.19
CA GLY A 152 14.02 27.90 18.91
C GLY A 152 13.81 28.33 17.46
N TRP A 153 12.96 27.63 16.74
CA TRP A 153 12.63 27.95 15.35
C TRP A 153 12.22 29.42 15.19
N ARG A 154 12.76 29.99 14.16
CA ARG A 154 12.32 31.32 13.64
C ARG A 154 12.15 31.16 12.14
N LYS A 155 11.19 31.87 11.56
CA LYS A 155 10.95 31.82 10.13
C LYS A 155 12.26 32.12 9.36
N GLU A 156 12.69 31.21 8.52
CA GLU A 156 13.89 31.38 7.69
C GLU A 156 13.70 32.57 6.74
N GLU A 157 14.76 33.32 6.50
CA GLU A 157 14.76 34.46 5.58
C GLU A 157 15.72 34.23 4.42
N THR A 158 15.26 34.50 3.21
CA THR A 158 16.12 34.60 2.03
C THR A 158 16.21 36.05 1.58
N GLY A 159 17.34 36.69 1.82
CA GLY A 159 17.48 38.10 1.55
C GLY A 159 16.63 39.00 2.48
N LEU A 160 15.64 39.70 1.92
CA LEU A 160 14.79 40.65 2.64
C LEU A 160 13.42 40.08 3.05
N ARG A 161 13.08 38.86 2.61
CA ARG A 161 11.77 38.25 2.86
C ARG A 161 11.87 36.91 3.57
N PRO A 162 10.98 36.61 4.54
CA PRO A 162 10.91 35.31 5.17
C PRO A 162 10.45 34.25 4.17
N ILE A 163 10.95 33.01 4.31
CA ILE A 163 10.49 31.86 3.53
C ILE A 163 9.06 31.53 3.98
N GLU A 164 8.12 31.60 3.05
CA GLU A 164 6.75 31.14 3.28
C GLU A 164 6.70 29.60 3.28
N GLU A 165 5.87 29.03 4.17
CA GLU A 165 5.69 27.59 4.30
C GLU A 165 4.25 27.20 4.00
N TYR A 166 4.07 26.19 3.14
CA TYR A 166 2.75 25.64 2.82
C TYR A 166 2.76 24.12 2.95
N THR A 167 1.77 23.60 3.68
CA THR A 167 1.52 22.15 3.75
C THR A 167 0.73 21.72 2.53
N VAL A 168 1.23 20.69 1.86
CA VAL A 168 0.68 20.09 0.66
C VAL A 168 0.36 18.63 0.96
N LEU A 169 -0.87 18.34 1.39
CA LEU A 169 -1.32 16.99 1.64
C LEU A 169 -2.05 16.46 0.42
N LEU A 170 -1.44 15.46 -0.22
CA LEU A 170 -1.96 14.75 -1.37
C LEU A 170 -2.83 13.58 -0.91
N SER A 171 -3.94 13.32 -1.59
CA SER A 171 -4.78 12.17 -1.31
C SER A 171 -5.52 11.68 -2.56
N ASP A 172 -5.96 10.44 -2.50
CA ASP A 172 -6.81 9.80 -3.50
C ASP A 172 -8.25 9.67 -2.99
N TRP A 173 -9.21 9.69 -3.90
CA TRP A 173 -10.62 9.57 -3.57
C TRP A 173 -11.34 8.64 -4.54
N THR A 174 -12.20 7.78 -3.99
CA THR A 174 -13.15 6.98 -4.76
C THR A 174 -14.55 7.12 -4.19
N ASP A 175 -15.55 7.12 -5.08
CA ASP A 175 -16.96 7.09 -4.70
C ASP A 175 -17.43 5.69 -4.26
N GLU A 176 -16.60 4.68 -4.43
CA GLU A 176 -16.87 3.34 -3.95
C GLU A 176 -16.58 3.23 -2.45
N ARG A 177 -17.36 2.42 -1.73
CA ARG A 177 -17.04 2.11 -0.34
C ARG A 177 -15.74 1.31 -0.28
N PRO A 178 -14.81 1.62 0.64
CA PRO A 178 -13.52 0.94 0.71
C PRO A 178 -13.63 -0.59 0.82
N GLU A 179 -14.65 -1.11 1.49
CA GLU A 179 -14.89 -2.55 1.59
C GLU A 179 -15.28 -3.17 0.24
N GLU A 180 -15.99 -2.43 -0.62
CA GLU A 180 -16.30 -2.85 -1.98
C GLU A 180 -15.09 -2.80 -2.90
N VAL A 181 -14.21 -1.83 -2.70
CA VAL A 181 -12.91 -1.78 -3.37
C VAL A 181 -12.10 -3.01 -3.01
N GLN A 182 -11.91 -3.27 -1.72
CA GLN A 182 -11.13 -4.42 -1.24
C GLN A 182 -11.73 -5.75 -1.72
N ARG A 183 -13.06 -5.91 -1.69
CA ARG A 183 -13.73 -7.09 -2.23
C ARG A 183 -13.44 -7.26 -3.73
N SER A 184 -13.52 -6.19 -4.51
CA SER A 184 -13.25 -6.23 -5.95
C SER A 184 -11.82 -6.61 -6.27
N LEU A 185 -10.87 -6.15 -5.48
CA LEU A 185 -9.45 -6.52 -5.61
C LEU A 185 -9.26 -8.03 -5.33
N HIS A 186 -9.88 -8.57 -4.29
CA HIS A 186 -9.82 -10.00 -3.98
C HIS A 186 -10.52 -10.90 -5.00
N PHE A 187 -11.49 -10.36 -5.73
CA PHE A 187 -12.20 -11.09 -6.79
C PHE A 187 -11.49 -10.98 -8.15
N ALA A 188 -10.35 -10.30 -8.20
CA ALA A 188 -9.57 -10.07 -9.41
C ALA A 188 -10.43 -9.60 -10.58
N THR A 189 -11.37 -8.68 -10.34
CA THR A 189 -12.17 -8.12 -11.41
C THR A 189 -11.31 -7.20 -12.27
N ASP A 190 -11.43 -7.31 -13.59
CA ASP A 190 -10.71 -6.44 -14.52
C ASP A 190 -11.22 -4.99 -14.53
N TRP A 191 -12.19 -4.65 -13.68
CA TRP A 191 -12.86 -3.35 -13.75
C TRP A 191 -11.92 -2.18 -13.57
N TYR A 192 -10.99 -2.26 -12.61
CA TYR A 192 -10.00 -1.19 -12.40
C TYR A 192 -9.00 -1.11 -13.54
N ALA A 193 -8.53 -2.24 -14.06
CA ALA A 193 -7.65 -2.27 -15.23
C ALA A 193 -8.34 -1.70 -16.49
N ILE A 194 -9.65 -1.96 -16.68
CA ILE A 194 -10.45 -1.38 -17.76
C ILE A 194 -10.52 0.15 -17.61
N ARG A 195 -10.80 0.65 -16.40
CA ARG A 195 -10.90 2.09 -16.12
C ARG A 195 -9.56 2.82 -16.32
N LYS A 196 -8.47 2.21 -15.92
CA LYS A 196 -7.11 2.76 -16.09
C LYS A 196 -6.53 2.58 -17.48
N GLY A 197 -7.12 1.71 -18.32
CA GLY A 197 -6.56 1.36 -19.63
C GLY A 197 -5.36 0.42 -19.57
N SER A 198 -5.17 -0.29 -18.45
CA SER A 198 -4.01 -1.17 -18.18
C SER A 198 -4.27 -2.65 -18.47
N THR A 199 -5.32 -3.01 -19.22
CA THR A 199 -5.76 -4.40 -19.41
C THR A 199 -4.78 -5.31 -20.16
N GLN A 200 -3.89 -4.77 -21.00
CA GLN A 200 -2.90 -5.53 -21.80
C GLN A 200 -3.55 -6.72 -22.53
N ASP A 201 -4.64 -6.49 -23.22
CA ASP A 201 -5.42 -7.49 -23.92
C ASP A 201 -4.73 -8.03 -25.19
N TYR A 202 -5.24 -9.16 -25.72
CA TYR A 202 -4.69 -9.79 -26.94
C TYR A 202 -4.83 -8.89 -28.17
N GLY A 203 -5.93 -8.12 -28.29
CA GLY A 203 -6.14 -7.22 -29.41
C GLY A 203 -5.08 -6.10 -29.45
N GLN A 204 -4.74 -5.52 -28.30
CA GLN A 204 -3.63 -4.56 -28.18
C GLN A 204 -2.29 -5.24 -28.50
N ALA A 205 -2.04 -6.41 -27.91
CA ALA A 205 -0.79 -7.14 -28.11
C ALA A 205 -0.54 -7.49 -29.61
N ILE A 206 -1.57 -7.88 -30.33
CA ILE A 206 -1.47 -8.16 -31.78
C ILE A 206 -1.27 -6.87 -32.57
N ARG A 207 -2.08 -5.83 -32.29
CA ARG A 207 -2.05 -4.54 -33.02
C ARG A 207 -0.69 -3.83 -32.92
N HIS A 208 -0.06 -3.92 -31.76
CA HIS A 208 1.21 -3.23 -31.46
C HIS A 208 2.44 -4.14 -31.47
N GLY A 209 2.33 -5.41 -31.91
CA GLY A 209 3.47 -6.32 -32.03
C GLY A 209 3.96 -6.95 -30.72
N TRP A 210 3.15 -6.92 -29.65
CA TRP A 210 3.51 -7.43 -28.32
C TRP A 210 3.05 -8.85 -28.02
N LEU A 211 2.51 -9.57 -29.01
CA LEU A 211 1.93 -10.90 -28.81
C LEU A 211 2.91 -11.90 -28.15
N ARG A 212 4.18 -11.90 -28.60
CA ARG A 212 5.21 -12.75 -27.99
C ARG A 212 5.44 -12.42 -26.53
N THR A 213 5.50 -11.14 -26.19
CA THR A 213 5.68 -10.68 -24.80
C THR A 213 4.51 -11.14 -23.92
N LYS A 214 3.27 -10.95 -24.40
CA LYS A 214 2.07 -11.40 -23.67
C LYS A 214 2.05 -12.91 -23.44
N ILE A 215 2.25 -13.71 -24.49
CA ILE A 215 2.29 -15.19 -24.39
C ILE A 215 3.40 -15.63 -23.43
N THR A 216 4.60 -15.03 -23.50
CA THR A 216 5.71 -15.35 -22.59
C THR A 216 5.34 -15.06 -21.14
N ASN A 217 4.67 -13.92 -20.90
CA ASN A 217 4.21 -13.52 -19.57
C ASN A 217 3.21 -14.54 -18.99
N GLU A 218 2.19 -14.90 -19.78
CA GLU A 218 1.18 -15.87 -19.37
C GLU A 218 1.75 -17.30 -19.24
N TRP A 219 2.74 -17.67 -20.06
CA TRP A 219 3.47 -18.92 -19.90
C TRP A 219 4.17 -19.00 -18.55
N LYS A 220 4.71 -17.89 -18.07
CA LYS A 220 5.31 -17.76 -16.73
C LYS A 220 4.26 -17.63 -15.62
N ARG A 221 2.96 -17.67 -15.94
CA ARG A 221 1.83 -17.47 -15.01
C ARG A 221 1.81 -16.07 -14.39
N MET A 222 2.33 -15.09 -15.09
CA MET A 222 2.29 -13.70 -14.67
C MET A 222 1.00 -13.04 -15.15
N LEU A 223 0.35 -12.30 -14.27
CA LEU A 223 -0.78 -11.46 -14.64
C LEU A 223 -0.31 -10.21 -15.41
N PRO A 224 -1.24 -9.46 -16.04
CA PRO A 224 -0.94 -8.15 -16.57
C PRO A 224 -0.23 -7.28 -15.53
N MET A 225 0.78 -6.53 -15.96
CA MET A 225 1.50 -5.59 -15.09
C MET A 225 0.58 -4.42 -14.73
N ASP A 226 0.61 -3.99 -13.49
CA ASP A 226 -0.02 -2.76 -13.05
C ASP A 226 0.90 -2.02 -12.06
N VAL A 227 0.75 -0.70 -11.96
CA VAL A 227 1.51 0.15 -11.03
C VAL A 227 0.63 0.67 -9.90
N SER A 228 -0.69 0.50 -9.99
CA SER A 228 -1.65 0.87 -8.96
C SER A 228 -2.81 -0.12 -8.92
N ASP A 229 -3.43 -0.31 -7.77
CA ASP A 229 -4.51 -1.29 -7.59
C ASP A 229 -5.87 -0.73 -8.01
N VAL A 230 -6.16 0.51 -7.62
CA VAL A 230 -7.49 1.11 -7.70
C VAL A 230 -7.51 2.19 -8.78
N ALA A 231 -8.61 2.26 -9.52
CA ALA A 231 -8.89 3.38 -10.41
C ALA A 231 -9.66 4.46 -9.65
N TYR A 232 -8.95 5.41 -9.07
CA TYR A 232 -9.55 6.48 -8.29
C TYR A 232 -10.39 7.43 -9.14
N ASP A 233 -11.40 8.05 -8.52
CA ASP A 233 -12.30 8.99 -9.19
C ASP A 233 -11.74 10.42 -9.17
N ARG A 234 -10.93 10.76 -8.15
CA ARG A 234 -10.27 12.06 -8.00
C ARG A 234 -8.96 11.94 -7.24
N TYR A 235 -8.06 12.85 -7.56
CA TYR A 235 -6.87 13.16 -6.75
C TYR A 235 -7.06 14.54 -6.15
N LEU A 236 -6.66 14.70 -4.90
CA LEU A 236 -6.91 15.90 -4.12
C LEU A 236 -5.61 16.45 -3.54
N ILE A 237 -5.56 17.76 -3.39
CA ILE A 237 -4.54 18.48 -2.66
C ILE A 237 -5.25 19.33 -1.59
N ASN A 238 -4.89 19.11 -0.33
CA ASN A 238 -5.55 19.75 0.83
C ASN A 238 -7.09 19.60 0.78
N GLY A 239 -7.59 18.43 0.33
CA GLY A 239 -9.02 18.14 0.21
C GLY A 239 -9.73 18.84 -0.96
N ARG A 240 -8.98 19.37 -1.93
CA ARG A 240 -9.51 20.10 -3.09
C ARG A 240 -8.98 19.53 -4.39
N GLY A 241 -9.71 19.75 -5.48
CA GLY A 241 -9.27 19.40 -6.85
C GLY A 241 -8.17 20.31 -7.40
N ALA A 242 -7.90 21.42 -6.76
CA ALA A 242 -6.77 22.32 -6.97
C ALA A 242 -6.61 23.25 -5.77
N ASP A 243 -5.39 23.69 -5.50
CA ASP A 243 -5.09 24.71 -4.48
C ASP A 243 -4.41 25.91 -5.11
N VAL A 244 -4.56 27.10 -4.52
CA VAL A 244 -4.00 28.35 -5.07
C VAL A 244 -3.43 29.17 -3.91
N GLN A 245 -2.18 29.59 -4.05
CA GLN A 245 -1.44 30.42 -3.09
C GLN A 245 -1.09 31.78 -3.75
N PRO A 246 -2.04 32.71 -3.86
CA PRO A 246 -1.87 33.96 -4.60
C PRO A 246 -0.99 34.99 -3.88
N SER A 247 -0.71 34.79 -2.59
CA SER A 247 0.12 35.67 -1.77
C SER A 247 1.63 35.56 -2.03
N VAL A 248 2.04 34.57 -2.84
CA VAL A 248 3.44 34.37 -3.22
C VAL A 248 3.78 35.23 -4.43
N HIS A 249 4.92 35.88 -4.43
CA HIS A 249 5.34 36.85 -5.46
C HIS A 249 6.63 36.41 -6.15
N ALA A 250 6.95 37.06 -7.26
CA ALA A 250 8.19 36.85 -7.98
C ALA A 250 9.43 37.06 -7.07
N GLY A 251 10.37 36.12 -7.15
CA GLY A 251 11.57 36.06 -6.30
C GLY A 251 11.38 35.42 -4.93
N ASP A 252 10.14 35.16 -4.52
CA ASP A 252 9.89 34.46 -3.25
C ASP A 252 10.34 33.02 -3.34
N THR A 253 10.95 32.52 -2.26
CA THR A 253 11.22 31.12 -2.03
C THR A 253 10.20 30.56 -1.08
N VAL A 254 9.61 29.45 -1.44
CA VAL A 254 8.52 28.79 -0.71
C VAL A 254 8.98 27.40 -0.26
N ARG A 255 8.78 27.08 1.01
CA ARG A 255 8.91 25.71 1.52
C ARG A 255 7.58 25.00 1.35
N LEU A 256 7.57 23.96 0.58
CA LEU A 256 6.43 23.05 0.44
C LEU A 256 6.67 21.84 1.32
N ARG A 257 5.80 21.63 2.31
CA ARG A 257 5.76 20.47 3.19
C ARG A 257 4.82 19.46 2.58
N ILE A 258 5.36 18.58 1.76
CA ILE A 258 4.58 17.64 0.93
C ILE A 258 4.40 16.34 1.69
N ILE A 259 3.15 15.91 1.83
CA ILE A 259 2.74 14.67 2.49
C ILE A 259 1.94 13.86 1.49
N ASN A 260 2.28 12.61 1.27
CA ASN A 260 1.43 11.70 0.53
C ASN A 260 0.53 10.92 1.50
N GLY A 261 -0.64 11.46 1.80
CA GLY A 261 -1.67 10.85 2.65
C GLY A 261 -2.71 10.05 1.84
N SER A 262 -2.36 9.55 0.66
CA SER A 262 -3.24 8.67 -0.12
C SER A 262 -3.21 7.24 0.40
N SER A 263 -4.27 6.49 0.17
CA SER A 263 -4.37 5.10 0.60
C SER A 263 -3.55 4.12 -0.26
N SER A 264 -3.32 4.45 -1.55
CA SER A 264 -2.52 3.58 -2.42
C SER A 264 -1.84 4.28 -3.59
N THR A 265 -2.02 5.58 -3.77
CA THR A 265 -1.51 6.31 -4.93
C THR A 265 -0.11 6.85 -4.69
N TYR A 266 0.83 6.53 -5.57
CA TYR A 266 2.10 7.24 -5.73
C TYR A 266 1.92 8.45 -6.62
N PHE A 267 2.63 9.57 -6.33
CA PHE A 267 2.56 10.76 -7.16
C PHE A 267 3.92 11.18 -7.71
N TRP A 268 3.94 11.46 -9.01
CA TRP A 268 5.02 12.20 -9.64
C TRP A 268 4.84 13.69 -9.41
N LEU A 269 5.84 14.32 -8.83
CA LEU A 269 5.88 15.76 -8.56
C LEU A 269 6.77 16.46 -9.56
N ARG A 270 6.26 17.56 -10.14
CA ARG A 270 6.98 18.46 -11.04
C ARG A 270 6.57 19.90 -10.77
N TYR A 271 7.47 20.85 -10.97
CA TYR A 271 7.20 22.27 -10.76
C TYR A 271 7.48 23.08 -12.02
N ALA A 272 6.55 23.94 -12.46
CA ALA A 272 6.68 24.76 -13.66
C ALA A 272 7.69 25.90 -13.54
N GLY A 273 8.01 26.34 -12.31
CA GLY A 273 8.96 27.41 -12.04
C GLY A 273 10.43 26.98 -12.02
N GLY A 274 10.75 25.72 -12.32
CA GLY A 274 12.12 25.22 -12.36
C GLY A 274 12.39 24.08 -11.38
N LYS A 275 13.63 24.03 -10.86
CA LYS A 275 14.03 22.94 -9.96
C LYS A 275 13.39 23.03 -8.59
N MET A 276 13.08 21.86 -8.05
CA MET A 276 12.71 21.66 -6.64
C MET A 276 13.96 21.30 -5.84
N MET A 277 14.22 22.02 -4.75
CA MET A 277 15.34 21.75 -3.86
C MET A 277 14.86 20.90 -2.68
N VAL A 278 15.15 19.62 -2.67
CA VAL A 278 14.78 18.71 -1.57
C VAL A 278 15.63 19.04 -0.35
N LYS A 279 14.99 19.35 0.78
CA LYS A 279 15.61 19.75 2.06
C LYS A 279 15.45 18.73 3.15
N ALA A 280 14.33 17.97 3.14
CA ALA A 280 14.06 16.94 4.13
C ALA A 280 13.25 15.80 3.51
N ASN A 281 13.38 14.61 4.07
CA ASN A 281 12.55 13.44 3.81
C ASN A 281 12.08 12.83 5.13
N ASP A 282 10.82 12.41 5.20
CA ASP A 282 10.21 11.79 6.39
C ASP A 282 10.54 12.56 7.69
N GLY A 283 10.46 13.91 7.61
CA GLY A 283 10.74 14.82 8.73
C GLY A 283 12.21 14.96 9.10
N LYS A 284 13.16 14.36 8.36
CA LYS A 284 14.61 14.46 8.63
C LYS A 284 15.30 15.25 7.54
N ASP A 285 16.14 16.20 7.94
CA ASP A 285 16.91 17.02 7.03
C ASP A 285 17.88 16.20 6.17
N VAL A 286 18.05 16.63 4.94
CA VAL A 286 19.07 16.12 4.01
C VAL A 286 19.90 17.26 3.46
N VAL A 287 21.12 16.96 3.03
CA VAL A 287 21.91 17.88 2.21
C VAL A 287 21.07 18.25 0.98
N PRO A 288 20.87 19.55 0.70
CA PRO A 288 19.95 19.98 -0.35
C PRO A 288 20.24 19.36 -1.71
N VAL A 289 19.23 18.76 -2.34
CA VAL A 289 19.32 18.09 -3.64
C VAL A 289 18.43 18.79 -4.66
N PRO A 290 18.96 19.40 -5.72
CA PRO A 290 18.17 20.01 -6.79
C PRO A 290 17.66 18.95 -7.76
N VAL A 291 16.34 18.86 -7.94
CA VAL A 291 15.71 17.90 -8.85
C VAL A 291 14.70 18.57 -9.76
N ASP A 292 14.47 18.01 -10.93
CA ASP A 292 13.44 18.45 -11.87
C ASP A 292 12.11 17.73 -11.65
N ARG A 293 12.18 16.50 -11.14
CA ARG A 293 11.02 15.68 -10.80
C ARG A 293 11.34 14.69 -9.69
N MET A 294 10.31 14.23 -9.00
CA MET A 294 10.42 13.17 -8.00
C MET A 294 9.13 12.38 -7.89
N ILE A 295 9.24 11.13 -7.47
CA ILE A 295 8.07 10.34 -7.05
C ILE A 295 8.00 10.37 -5.53
N ILE A 296 6.79 10.47 -4.99
CA ILE A 296 6.54 10.36 -3.56
C ILE A 296 5.67 9.12 -3.31
N GLY A 297 6.19 8.19 -2.53
CA GLY A 297 5.48 6.97 -2.12
C GLY A 297 4.37 7.26 -1.12
N VAL A 298 3.47 6.30 -0.96
CA VAL A 298 2.41 6.40 0.05
C VAL A 298 3.06 6.56 1.44
N SER A 299 2.60 7.54 2.20
CA SER A 299 3.06 7.93 3.54
C SER A 299 4.41 8.61 3.63
N GLU A 300 5.17 8.71 2.56
CA GLU A 300 6.38 9.52 2.57
C GLU A 300 6.06 11.01 2.73
N THR A 301 7.00 11.75 3.31
CA THR A 301 6.96 13.20 3.36
C THR A 301 8.26 13.80 2.81
N TYR A 302 8.14 14.93 2.14
CA TYR A 302 9.29 15.70 1.65
C TYR A 302 9.09 17.19 1.88
N ASP A 303 10.13 17.86 2.40
CA ASP A 303 10.19 19.31 2.38
C ASP A 303 11.03 19.75 1.18
N VAL A 304 10.44 20.55 0.30
CA VAL A 304 11.12 21.10 -0.87
C VAL A 304 11.04 22.61 -0.90
N LEU A 305 12.13 23.26 -1.32
CA LEU A 305 12.11 24.67 -1.63
C LEU A 305 11.92 24.86 -3.13
N VAL A 306 11.00 25.77 -3.47
CA VAL A 306 10.77 26.23 -4.84
C VAL A 306 10.82 27.74 -4.89
N THR A 307 11.26 28.31 -6.01
CA THR A 307 11.29 29.77 -6.21
C THR A 307 10.31 30.13 -7.31
N VAL A 308 9.54 31.19 -7.08
CA VAL A 308 8.68 31.80 -8.11
C VAL A 308 9.57 32.68 -8.99
N PRO A 309 9.84 32.30 -10.27
CA PRO A 309 10.90 32.94 -11.02
C PRO A 309 10.57 34.35 -11.55
N ALA A 310 9.29 34.60 -11.84
CA ALA A 310 8.80 35.88 -12.34
C ALA A 310 7.32 36.06 -11.92
N ASP A 311 6.75 37.22 -12.27
CA ASP A 311 5.31 37.45 -12.08
C ASP A 311 4.51 36.41 -12.89
N GLY A 312 3.56 35.76 -12.24
CA GLY A 312 2.77 34.67 -12.78
C GLY A 312 2.35 33.66 -11.72
N SER A 313 1.62 32.65 -12.15
CA SER A 313 1.14 31.56 -11.32
C SER A 313 1.73 30.25 -11.84
N TYR A 314 2.59 29.61 -11.08
CA TYR A 314 3.37 28.44 -11.47
C TYR A 314 2.80 27.15 -10.88
N GLU A 315 2.60 26.15 -11.73
CA GLU A 315 2.03 24.88 -11.34
C GLU A 315 3.02 23.98 -10.60
N LEU A 316 2.66 23.52 -9.39
CA LEU A 316 3.16 22.27 -8.81
C LEU A 316 2.16 21.19 -9.18
N GLN A 317 2.56 20.24 -10.01
CA GLN A 317 1.70 19.18 -10.50
C GLN A 317 2.06 17.86 -9.81
N ALA A 318 1.05 17.21 -9.21
CA ALA A 318 1.13 15.87 -8.65
C ALA A 318 0.33 14.91 -9.54
N THR A 319 1.02 14.10 -10.33
CA THR A 319 0.43 13.14 -11.29
C THR A 319 0.47 11.75 -10.70
N ALA A 320 -0.67 11.03 -10.67
CA ALA A 320 -0.72 9.64 -10.26
C ALA A 320 0.23 8.76 -11.09
N GLU A 321 0.87 7.80 -10.48
CA GLU A 321 1.86 6.94 -11.15
C GLU A 321 1.28 6.24 -12.37
N ASP A 322 0.02 5.80 -12.30
CA ASP A 322 -0.69 5.14 -13.41
C ASP A 322 -1.16 6.09 -14.52
N ARG A 323 -0.93 7.40 -14.40
CA ARG A 323 -1.31 8.44 -15.37
C ARG A 323 -2.82 8.63 -15.57
N THR A 324 -3.66 8.12 -14.69
CA THR A 324 -5.12 8.30 -14.82
C THR A 324 -5.58 9.71 -14.48
N GLY A 325 -4.75 10.47 -13.77
CA GLY A 325 -5.05 11.87 -13.46
C GLY A 325 -3.95 12.56 -12.67
N TYR A 326 -4.18 13.82 -12.38
CA TYR A 326 -3.29 14.67 -11.60
C TYR A 326 -4.07 15.71 -10.80
N VAL A 327 -3.39 16.33 -9.86
CA VAL A 327 -3.88 17.49 -9.11
C VAL A 327 -2.78 18.55 -9.03
N SER A 328 -3.17 19.83 -8.94
CA SER A 328 -2.24 20.95 -9.03
C SER A 328 -2.37 21.93 -7.87
N ALA A 329 -1.23 22.41 -7.36
CA ALA A 329 -1.15 23.64 -6.59
C ALA A 329 -0.52 24.75 -7.45
N TRP A 330 -1.04 25.96 -7.29
CA TRP A 330 -0.63 27.13 -8.05
C TRP A 330 0.01 28.17 -7.11
N LEU A 331 1.28 28.46 -7.37
CA LEU A 331 2.06 29.44 -6.59
C LEU A 331 2.17 30.76 -7.36
N GLY A 332 1.75 31.84 -6.71
CA GLY A 332 1.71 33.18 -7.31
C GLY A 332 0.38 33.53 -7.96
N ALA A 333 0.32 34.75 -8.49
CA ALA A 333 -0.87 35.30 -9.14
C ALA A 333 -0.50 35.86 -10.53
N GLY A 334 -1.44 35.77 -11.48
CA GLY A 334 -1.25 36.24 -12.85
C GLY A 334 -1.38 35.16 -13.89
N GLU A 335 -0.60 35.27 -14.98
CA GLU A 335 -0.57 34.27 -16.05
C GLU A 335 -0.17 32.90 -15.54
N ARG A 336 -0.91 31.87 -15.94
CA ARG A 336 -0.68 30.47 -15.53
C ARG A 336 0.40 29.81 -16.38
N HIS A 337 1.44 29.37 -15.71
CA HIS A 337 2.52 28.53 -16.28
C HIS A 337 2.24 27.08 -15.94
N ALA A 338 1.52 26.39 -16.80
CA ALA A 338 1.12 24.99 -16.64
C ALA A 338 2.15 24.02 -17.22
N LEU A 339 2.30 22.87 -16.60
CA LEU A 339 3.07 21.74 -17.11
C LEU A 339 2.22 20.92 -18.08
N GLN A 340 2.86 20.32 -19.10
CA GLN A 340 2.21 19.34 -19.92
C GLN A 340 1.96 18.08 -19.08
N PRO A 341 0.74 17.45 -19.19
CA PRO A 341 0.46 16.19 -18.54
C PRO A 341 1.50 15.12 -18.93
N LEU A 342 1.83 14.24 -18.00
CA LEU A 342 2.68 13.09 -18.30
C LEU A 342 1.93 12.12 -19.23
N PRO A 343 2.63 11.50 -20.22
CA PRO A 343 2.01 10.57 -21.15
C PRO A 343 1.54 9.29 -20.46
N PRO A 344 0.56 8.56 -21.07
CA PRO A 344 0.16 7.23 -20.62
C PRO A 344 1.33 6.24 -20.59
N LEU A 345 1.26 5.26 -19.70
CA LEU A 345 2.28 4.22 -19.57
C LEU A 345 2.15 3.15 -20.67
N ASN A 346 3.28 2.69 -21.22
CA ASN A 346 3.34 1.50 -22.07
C ASN A 346 3.63 0.26 -21.22
N TYR A 347 2.57 -0.36 -20.72
CA TYR A 347 2.66 -1.55 -19.86
C TYR A 347 3.31 -2.77 -20.54
N PHE A 348 3.27 -2.86 -21.87
CA PHE A 348 3.93 -3.95 -22.59
C PHE A 348 5.46 -3.85 -22.58
N GLU A 349 6.02 -2.63 -22.58
CA GLU A 349 7.46 -2.43 -22.39
C GLU A 349 7.88 -2.82 -20.97
N GLY A 350 7.14 -2.41 -19.95
CA GLY A 350 7.36 -2.85 -18.57
C GLY A 350 7.31 -4.37 -18.45
N MET A 351 6.31 -5.01 -19.05
CA MET A 351 6.17 -6.46 -19.08
C MET A 351 7.34 -7.16 -19.76
N LYS A 352 7.85 -6.63 -20.89
CA LYS A 352 9.01 -7.16 -21.59
C LYS A 352 10.28 -7.09 -20.74
N MET A 353 10.50 -5.95 -20.09
CA MET A 353 11.63 -5.77 -19.17
C MET A 353 11.57 -6.79 -18.03
N MET A 354 10.42 -6.92 -17.36
CA MET A 354 10.26 -7.88 -16.27
C MET A 354 10.44 -9.32 -16.71
N ASN A 355 9.98 -9.68 -17.90
CA ASN A 355 10.24 -11.00 -18.49
C ASN A 355 11.75 -11.27 -18.66
N GLY A 356 12.53 -10.26 -19.02
CA GLY A 356 13.98 -10.32 -19.13
C GLY A 356 14.64 -10.57 -17.77
N MET A 357 14.24 -9.81 -16.74
CA MET A 357 14.76 -9.96 -15.38
C MET A 357 14.49 -11.33 -14.77
N MET A 358 13.28 -11.87 -14.93
CA MET A 358 12.92 -13.19 -14.38
C MET A 358 13.57 -14.39 -15.08
N THR A 359 14.12 -14.22 -16.28
CA THR A 359 14.84 -15.29 -17.00
C THR A 359 16.30 -15.43 -16.56
N MET A 360 16.83 -14.44 -15.87
CA MET A 360 18.16 -14.50 -15.31
C MET A 360 18.10 -15.15 -13.93
N ASN A 361 18.67 -16.34 -13.80
CA ASN A 361 18.72 -17.13 -12.55
C ASN A 361 19.59 -16.51 -11.43
N GLY A 362 20.03 -15.28 -11.60
CA GLY A 362 20.78 -14.50 -10.63
C GLY A 362 20.05 -13.22 -10.29
N GLY A 363 20.21 -12.73 -9.07
CA GLY A 363 19.76 -11.41 -8.71
C GLY A 363 20.37 -10.37 -9.65
N MET A 364 19.82 -9.16 -9.72
CA MET A 364 20.32 -8.10 -10.60
C MET A 364 21.81 -7.75 -10.40
N LYS A 365 22.42 -8.15 -9.31
CA LYS A 365 23.87 -8.14 -9.11
C LYS A 365 24.63 -8.91 -10.19
N ASP A 366 24.04 -10.01 -10.71
CA ASP A 366 24.68 -10.82 -11.75
C ASP A 366 24.63 -10.14 -13.14
N MET A 367 23.82 -9.12 -13.31
CA MET A 367 23.76 -8.28 -14.51
C MET A 367 24.75 -7.12 -14.47
N GLY A 368 25.55 -6.97 -13.39
CA GLY A 368 26.40 -5.79 -13.19
C GLY A 368 25.62 -4.49 -12.98
N MET A 369 24.31 -4.56 -12.80
CA MET A 369 23.47 -3.42 -12.48
C MET A 369 23.38 -3.29 -10.96
N ALA A 370 24.04 -2.27 -10.41
CA ALA A 370 23.78 -1.85 -9.04
C ALA A 370 22.40 -1.21 -9.00
N MET A 371 21.36 -2.02 -8.83
CA MET A 371 20.05 -1.50 -8.42
C MET A 371 20.08 -1.31 -6.92
N SER A 372 20.23 -0.11 -6.50
CA SER A 372 19.97 0.28 -5.13
C SER A 372 19.15 1.57 -5.16
N ASN A 373 18.09 1.58 -4.35
CA ASN A 373 17.46 2.81 -3.94
C ASN A 373 16.91 3.67 -5.07
N GLN A 374 16.05 3.09 -5.91
CA GLN A 374 15.31 3.81 -6.96
C GLN A 374 16.18 4.37 -8.10
N VAL A 375 17.34 3.82 -8.34
CA VAL A 375 18.18 4.23 -9.49
C VAL A 375 17.52 3.84 -10.83
N MET A 376 16.74 2.77 -10.86
CA MET A 376 15.92 2.40 -12.01
C MET A 376 14.44 2.75 -11.77
N ASP A 377 14.00 3.79 -12.43
CA ASP A 377 12.57 4.09 -12.51
C ASP A 377 11.91 3.21 -13.58
N MET A 378 11.10 2.25 -13.13
CA MET A 378 10.31 1.40 -14.05
C MET A 378 9.44 2.21 -15.00
N ASN A 379 9.00 3.39 -14.56
CA ASN A 379 8.24 4.29 -15.40
C ASN A 379 9.07 4.82 -16.57
N THR A 380 10.38 5.03 -16.40
CA THR A 380 11.25 5.49 -17.48
C THR A 380 11.29 4.47 -18.64
N VAL A 381 11.27 3.17 -18.32
CA VAL A 381 11.21 2.11 -19.33
C VAL A 381 9.88 2.10 -20.07
N MET A 382 8.77 2.40 -19.38
CA MET A 382 7.44 2.44 -19.97
C MET A 382 7.16 3.70 -20.81
N TYR A 383 8.10 4.64 -20.89
CA TYR A 383 7.99 5.86 -21.71
C TYR A 383 8.73 5.79 -23.06
N THR A 384 9.38 4.68 -23.41
CA THR A 384 10.33 4.63 -24.55
C THR A 384 9.75 4.98 -25.92
N GLU A 385 8.42 4.89 -26.09
CA GLU A 385 7.77 5.28 -27.36
C GLU A 385 7.51 6.79 -27.46
N VAL A 386 7.40 7.47 -26.36
CA VAL A 386 7.30 8.94 -26.33
C VAL A 386 8.69 9.43 -26.03
N GLY A 387 9.49 9.61 -27.09
CA GLY A 387 10.84 10.10 -26.91
C GLY A 387 10.86 11.23 -25.88
N ASP A 388 11.35 10.93 -24.69
CA ASP A 388 11.62 11.92 -23.66
C ASP A 388 12.77 12.80 -24.17
N SER A 389 12.49 13.48 -25.27
CA SER A 389 13.31 14.56 -25.82
C SER A 389 13.28 15.80 -24.89
N ALA A 390 12.46 15.82 -23.87
CA ALA A 390 12.62 16.61 -22.67
C ALA A 390 13.62 15.95 -21.70
N GLY A 391 14.38 14.97 -22.20
CA GLY A 391 15.41 14.27 -21.48
C GLY A 391 16.43 15.19 -20.84
N GLY A 392 17.03 14.74 -19.80
CA GLY A 392 18.09 15.39 -19.07
C GLY A 392 17.66 15.99 -17.74
N GLY A 393 16.41 15.86 -17.33
CA GLY A 393 15.98 16.27 -16.00
C GLY A 393 16.47 15.30 -14.91
N VAL A 394 16.87 15.86 -13.76
CA VAL A 394 17.28 15.08 -12.59
C VAL A 394 16.04 14.54 -11.87
N THR A 395 15.89 13.22 -11.83
CA THR A 395 14.89 12.53 -11.01
C THR A 395 15.48 12.20 -9.65
N LEU A 396 14.78 12.56 -8.56
CA LEU A 396 15.21 12.17 -7.21
C LEU A 396 15.26 10.64 -7.09
N ASN A 397 16.34 10.14 -6.51
CA ASN A 397 16.44 8.77 -6.02
C ASN A 397 17.08 8.74 -4.63
N TYR A 398 16.91 7.64 -3.90
CA TYR A 398 17.43 7.56 -2.52
C TYR A 398 18.95 7.65 -2.45
N GLY A 399 19.70 7.24 -3.50
CA GLY A 399 21.15 7.38 -3.56
C GLY A 399 21.63 8.83 -3.45
N MET A 400 20.79 9.81 -3.82
CA MET A 400 21.10 11.24 -3.72
C MET A 400 20.89 11.80 -2.31
N LEU A 401 20.11 11.12 -1.46
CA LEU A 401 19.78 11.59 -0.12
C LEU A 401 20.95 11.34 0.82
N ARG A 402 21.36 12.37 1.52
CA ARG A 402 22.45 12.34 2.49
C ARG A 402 22.05 13.15 3.72
N SER A 403 22.19 12.55 4.90
CA SER A 403 22.02 13.30 6.14
C SER A 403 23.10 14.39 6.29
N PRO A 404 22.76 15.59 6.75
CA PRO A 404 23.74 16.62 7.05
C PRO A 404 24.61 16.31 8.28
N VAL A 405 24.17 15.40 9.13
CA VAL A 405 24.84 14.96 10.34
C VAL A 405 25.10 13.46 10.30
N SER A 406 26.07 12.96 11.06
CA SER A 406 26.32 11.53 11.15
C SER A 406 25.11 10.81 11.78
N THR A 407 24.68 9.74 11.12
CA THR A 407 23.61 8.84 11.55
C THR A 407 24.16 7.48 11.96
N ARG A 408 25.49 7.37 12.14
CA ARG A 408 26.13 6.13 12.57
C ARG A 408 25.48 5.62 13.86
N LEU A 409 25.13 4.35 13.87
CA LEU A 409 24.59 3.70 15.06
C LEU A 409 25.72 3.45 16.09
N PRO A 410 25.37 3.32 17.38
CA PRO A 410 26.31 2.88 18.41
C PRO A 410 26.98 1.57 18.04
N ASP A 411 28.19 1.34 18.56
CA ASP A 411 28.87 0.06 18.38
C ASP A 411 28.21 -1.00 19.27
N SER A 412 27.34 -1.80 18.68
CA SER A 412 26.50 -2.81 19.32
C SER A 412 26.39 -4.06 18.47
N PRO A 413 26.12 -5.25 19.06
CA PRO A 413 25.88 -6.46 18.28
C PRO A 413 24.80 -6.26 17.22
N VAL A 414 24.98 -6.85 16.05
CA VAL A 414 24.02 -6.75 14.95
C VAL A 414 23.08 -7.95 14.98
N GLN A 415 21.77 -7.65 14.95
CA GLN A 415 20.71 -8.62 14.68
C GLN A 415 20.25 -8.44 13.23
N GLU A 416 20.52 -9.43 12.38
CA GLU A 416 20.16 -9.38 10.97
C GLU A 416 18.85 -10.11 10.71
N LEU A 417 17.96 -9.46 9.95
CA LEU A 417 16.65 -9.97 9.55
C LEU A 417 16.54 -9.89 8.03
N HIS A 418 16.09 -10.97 7.40
CA HIS A 418 15.87 -11.06 5.97
C HIS A 418 14.40 -11.22 5.68
N PHE A 419 13.85 -10.40 4.79
CA PHE A 419 12.45 -10.46 4.39
C PHE A 419 12.31 -10.44 2.87
N ASN A 420 11.44 -11.30 2.36
CA ASN A 420 10.97 -11.26 0.99
C ASN A 420 9.55 -10.72 0.96
N LEU A 421 9.34 -9.60 0.28
CA LEU A 421 8.01 -9.11 -0.02
C LEU A 421 7.42 -9.99 -1.12
N THR A 422 6.25 -10.55 -0.87
CA THR A 422 5.63 -11.56 -1.71
C THR A 422 4.15 -11.26 -1.90
N GLY A 423 3.58 -11.69 -3.03
CA GLY A 423 2.17 -11.43 -3.31
C GLY A 423 1.61 -12.31 -4.41
N ASN A 424 0.31 -12.39 -4.45
CA ASN A 424 -0.45 -13.01 -5.52
C ASN A 424 -1.60 -12.08 -5.93
N MET A 425 -1.41 -11.34 -7.02
CA MET A 425 -2.39 -10.37 -7.51
C MET A 425 -3.71 -11.03 -7.95
N ASN A 426 -3.69 -12.27 -8.42
CA ASN A 426 -4.90 -12.99 -8.83
C ASN A 426 -5.86 -13.27 -7.66
N ARG A 427 -5.32 -13.32 -6.44
CA ARG A 427 -6.09 -13.53 -5.22
C ARG A 427 -6.01 -12.36 -4.27
N TYR A 428 -5.25 -11.37 -4.66
CA TYR A 428 -4.98 -10.18 -3.87
C TYR A 428 -4.53 -10.49 -2.44
N VAL A 429 -3.58 -11.42 -2.33
CA VAL A 429 -2.93 -11.79 -1.06
C VAL A 429 -1.52 -11.24 -1.05
N TRP A 430 -1.24 -10.36 -0.11
CA TRP A 430 0.05 -9.73 0.07
C TRP A 430 0.69 -10.20 1.36
N SER A 431 1.98 -10.47 1.34
CA SER A 431 2.62 -11.16 2.45
C SER A 431 4.12 -10.85 2.53
N ILE A 432 4.72 -11.15 3.67
CA ILE A 432 6.18 -11.13 3.86
C ILE A 432 6.59 -12.59 4.11
N ASP A 433 7.61 -13.10 3.38
CA ASP A 433 8.06 -14.51 3.42
C ASP A 433 6.93 -15.52 3.19
N ASN A 434 5.95 -15.16 2.33
CA ASN A 434 4.76 -15.96 2.02
C ASN A 434 3.84 -16.25 3.21
N ARG A 435 3.92 -15.44 4.27
CA ARG A 435 3.03 -15.48 5.43
C ARG A 435 2.36 -14.13 5.59
N VAL A 436 1.07 -14.14 5.76
CA VAL A 436 0.29 -12.97 6.17
C VAL A 436 0.45 -12.73 7.67
N VAL A 437 0.04 -11.57 8.18
CA VAL A 437 0.22 -11.20 9.59
C VAL A 437 -0.30 -12.29 10.52
N SER A 438 -1.49 -12.82 10.25
CA SER A 438 -2.14 -13.84 11.09
C SER A 438 -1.50 -15.23 11.06
N GLU A 439 -0.59 -15.49 10.12
CA GLU A 439 0.15 -16.74 9.99
C GLU A 439 1.59 -16.63 10.49
N SER A 440 1.96 -15.45 10.97
CA SER A 440 3.35 -15.14 11.33
C SER A 440 3.53 -15.09 12.83
N ASP A 441 4.66 -15.59 13.30
CA ASP A 441 5.09 -15.34 14.66
C ASP A 441 5.58 -13.88 14.78
N ARG A 442 5.49 -13.33 15.98
CA ARG A 442 6.11 -12.03 16.28
C ARG A 442 7.63 -12.20 16.18
N ILE A 443 8.26 -11.21 15.56
CA ILE A 443 9.71 -11.19 15.38
C ILE A 443 10.35 -10.63 16.64
N LEU A 444 11.13 -11.45 17.33
CA LEU A 444 11.83 -11.03 18.55
C LEU A 444 12.95 -10.05 18.21
N ILE A 445 12.88 -8.86 18.78
CA ILE A 445 13.91 -7.82 18.70
C ILE A 445 14.67 -7.80 20.03
N ARG A 446 15.98 -8.00 19.96
CA ARG A 446 16.84 -7.98 21.14
C ARG A 446 17.20 -6.54 21.50
N HIS A 447 16.84 -6.13 22.68
CA HIS A 447 17.15 -4.79 23.18
C HIS A 447 18.68 -4.55 23.22
N GLY A 448 19.11 -3.35 22.86
CA GLY A 448 20.51 -2.94 22.84
C GLY A 448 21.34 -3.49 21.66
N THR A 449 20.69 -4.10 20.66
CA THR A 449 21.35 -4.48 19.40
C THR A 449 21.10 -3.44 18.31
N ASN A 450 21.92 -3.48 17.26
CA ASN A 450 21.60 -2.81 16.00
C ASN A 450 20.84 -3.80 15.11
N VAL A 451 19.62 -3.49 14.74
CA VAL A 451 18.82 -4.34 13.84
C VAL A 451 19.12 -3.93 12.40
N ARG A 452 19.53 -4.91 11.59
CA ARG A 452 19.71 -4.76 10.15
C ARG A 452 18.64 -5.55 9.43
N ILE A 453 17.83 -4.88 8.64
CA ILE A 453 16.78 -5.49 7.84
C ILE A 453 17.20 -5.47 6.38
N ILE A 454 17.22 -6.63 5.74
CA ILE A 454 17.46 -6.80 4.30
C ILE A 454 16.12 -7.15 3.67
N LEU A 455 15.59 -6.24 2.86
CA LEU A 455 14.30 -6.37 2.21
C LEU A 455 14.49 -6.64 0.70
N TYR A 456 13.97 -7.75 0.23
CA TYR A 456 13.89 -8.04 -1.19
C TYR A 456 12.43 -7.98 -1.65
N ASN A 457 12.13 -7.21 -2.69
CA ASN A 457 10.80 -7.18 -3.28
C ASN A 457 10.68 -8.22 -4.42
N GLY A 458 10.12 -9.37 -4.10
CA GLY A 458 9.84 -10.45 -5.07
C GLY A 458 8.51 -10.30 -5.82
N THR A 459 7.89 -9.11 -5.80
CA THR A 459 6.62 -8.81 -6.47
C THR A 459 6.81 -7.88 -7.66
N MET A 460 5.72 -7.60 -8.37
CA MET A 460 5.70 -6.71 -9.54
C MET A 460 5.25 -5.29 -9.21
N MET A 461 4.94 -5.00 -7.94
CA MET A 461 4.50 -3.70 -7.46
C MET A 461 5.51 -3.10 -6.48
N ARG A 462 5.48 -1.79 -6.35
CA ARG A 462 6.23 -1.06 -5.32
C ARG A 462 5.58 -1.27 -3.96
N HIS A 463 6.39 -1.27 -2.91
CA HIS A 463 5.91 -1.41 -1.55
C HIS A 463 6.57 -0.36 -0.63
N PRO A 464 5.82 0.64 -0.16
CA PRO A 464 6.30 1.58 0.85
C PRO A 464 6.23 0.90 2.21
N MET A 465 7.38 0.43 2.69
CA MET A 465 7.48 -0.30 3.96
C MET A 465 7.70 0.66 5.11
N HIS A 466 6.80 0.63 6.09
CA HIS A 466 6.81 1.48 7.27
C HIS A 466 7.07 0.68 8.54
N LEU A 467 7.90 1.24 9.43
CA LEU A 467 8.13 0.73 10.78
C LEU A 467 7.66 1.76 11.81
N HIS A 468 6.64 1.41 12.56
CA HIS A 468 6.08 2.23 13.63
C HIS A 468 7.12 2.55 14.71
N GLY A 469 7.10 3.77 15.23
CA GLY A 469 7.91 4.21 16.36
C GLY A 469 9.40 4.31 16.12
N HIS A 470 9.89 4.09 14.90
CA HIS A 470 11.32 4.05 14.59
C HIS A 470 11.66 4.92 13.39
N PHE A 471 12.89 5.48 13.45
CA PHE A 471 13.61 5.88 12.25
C PHE A 471 14.68 4.84 11.95
N PHE A 472 14.87 4.53 10.70
CA PHE A 472 15.94 3.67 10.23
C PHE A 472 16.83 4.40 9.23
N ARG A 473 18.08 4.03 9.21
CA ARG A 473 19.06 4.43 8.19
C ARG A 473 18.79 3.61 6.93
N VAL A 474 18.69 4.24 5.79
CA VAL A 474 18.68 3.55 4.48
C VAL A 474 20.11 3.47 3.98
N LEU A 475 20.66 2.27 3.85
CA LEU A 475 22.06 2.08 3.43
C LEU A 475 22.21 2.28 1.92
N ASN A 476 22.25 3.53 1.51
CA ASN A 476 22.26 4.01 0.12
C ASN A 476 23.65 4.36 -0.43
N GLY A 477 24.71 3.89 0.21
CA GLY A 477 26.11 4.21 -0.19
C GLY A 477 26.70 5.48 0.43
N GLN A 478 25.92 6.24 1.26
CA GLN A 478 26.39 7.46 1.92
C GLN A 478 27.15 7.19 3.24
N GLY A 479 27.38 5.92 3.59
CA GLY A 479 28.15 5.51 4.78
C GLY A 479 27.55 6.05 6.09
N ASP A 480 28.35 6.75 6.89
CA ASP A 480 27.92 7.31 8.18
C ASP A 480 26.85 8.39 8.06
N TYR A 481 26.59 8.90 6.87
CA TYR A 481 25.63 9.94 6.56
C TYR A 481 24.40 9.40 5.80
N ALA A 482 24.12 8.11 5.93
CA ALA A 482 22.90 7.50 5.37
C ALA A 482 21.65 8.25 5.83
N PRO A 483 20.67 8.52 4.96
CA PRO A 483 19.47 9.24 5.35
C PRO A 483 18.65 8.43 6.35
N LEU A 484 17.98 9.15 7.26
CA LEU A 484 16.99 8.58 8.17
C LEU A 484 15.61 8.68 7.52
N LYS A 485 14.89 7.57 7.53
CA LYS A 485 13.51 7.48 7.04
C LYS A 485 12.65 6.66 8.01
N ASN A 486 11.34 6.79 7.91
CA ASN A 486 10.38 5.91 8.58
C ASN A 486 9.52 5.10 7.57
N VAL A 487 9.57 5.47 6.30
CA VAL A 487 9.02 4.72 5.17
C VAL A 487 10.12 4.51 4.14
N VAL A 488 10.23 3.32 3.59
CA VAL A 488 11.11 3.01 2.45
C VAL A 488 10.32 2.38 1.32
N ASP A 489 10.38 2.96 0.15
CA ASP A 489 9.76 2.43 -1.05
C ASP A 489 10.70 1.43 -1.73
N ILE A 490 10.27 0.18 -1.83
CA ILE A 490 11.05 -0.90 -2.45
C ILE A 490 10.49 -1.21 -3.83
N LEU A 491 11.30 -0.98 -4.88
CA LEU A 491 10.88 -1.27 -6.25
C LEU A 491 10.81 -2.79 -6.52
N PRO A 492 10.06 -3.21 -7.55
CA PRO A 492 10.10 -4.59 -8.02
C PRO A 492 11.52 -5.11 -8.23
N MET A 493 11.83 -6.29 -7.69
CA MET A 493 13.13 -6.98 -7.76
C MET A 493 14.29 -6.22 -7.08
N GLU A 494 14.04 -5.16 -6.34
CA GLU A 494 15.02 -4.42 -5.57
C GLU A 494 15.32 -5.08 -4.22
N THR A 495 16.54 -4.87 -3.73
CA THR A 495 16.95 -5.23 -2.37
C THR A 495 17.48 -3.99 -1.68
N ASP A 496 16.83 -3.59 -0.61
CA ASP A 496 17.26 -2.51 0.26
C ASP A 496 17.67 -3.00 1.63
N THR A 497 18.59 -2.27 2.25
CA THR A 497 19.07 -2.56 3.60
C THR A 497 18.81 -1.38 4.52
N LEU A 498 18.15 -1.66 5.63
CA LEU A 498 17.79 -0.70 6.66
C LEU A 498 18.50 -1.03 7.96
N GLU A 499 18.85 -0.02 8.76
CA GLU A 499 19.44 -0.22 10.08
C GLU A 499 18.83 0.73 11.11
N PHE A 500 18.57 0.22 12.32
CA PHE A 500 18.20 1.03 13.47
C PHE A 500 18.73 0.44 14.78
N ALA A 501 18.89 1.28 15.80
CA ALA A 501 19.25 0.81 17.14
C ALA A 501 17.98 0.36 17.87
N ALA A 502 18.01 -0.84 18.46
CA ALA A 502 16.90 -1.41 19.20
C ALA A 502 16.83 -0.83 20.61
N THR A 503 16.26 0.36 20.74
CA THR A 503 16.16 1.12 22.02
C THR A 503 14.75 1.14 22.58
N GLU A 504 13.77 0.77 21.78
CA GLU A 504 12.35 0.85 22.12
C GLU A 504 11.87 -0.37 22.94
N SER A 505 10.61 -0.39 23.32
CA SER A 505 9.95 -1.49 24.03
C SER A 505 8.54 -1.70 23.48
N GLY A 506 7.93 -2.85 23.75
CA GLY A 506 6.57 -3.17 23.29
C GLY A 506 6.52 -3.92 21.96
N ASP A 507 5.35 -3.93 21.37
CA ASP A 507 5.08 -4.50 20.06
C ASP A 507 4.93 -3.38 19.03
N TRP A 508 5.62 -3.49 17.89
CA TRP A 508 5.58 -2.49 16.82
C TRP A 508 5.19 -3.11 15.50
N PHE A 509 4.35 -2.40 14.73
CA PHE A 509 3.93 -2.88 13.43
C PHE A 509 4.93 -2.50 12.35
N PHE A 510 5.30 -3.46 11.51
CA PHE A 510 6.10 -3.29 10.30
C PHE A 510 5.28 -3.76 9.12
N HIS A 511 4.90 -2.86 8.21
CA HIS A 511 3.94 -3.18 7.16
C HIS A 511 4.14 -2.37 5.87
N CYS A 512 3.57 -2.86 4.77
CA CYS A 512 3.39 -2.07 3.56
C CYS A 512 2.31 -1.00 3.80
N HIS A 513 2.59 0.24 3.44
CA HIS A 513 1.65 1.34 3.66
C HIS A 513 0.62 1.52 2.53
N ILE A 514 0.66 0.74 1.46
CA ILE A 514 -0.52 0.61 0.59
C ILE A 514 -1.61 -0.06 1.42
N LEU A 515 -2.67 0.71 1.73
CA LEU A 515 -3.72 0.33 2.67
C LEU A 515 -4.31 -1.06 2.35
N TYR A 516 -4.63 -1.31 1.08
CA TYR A 516 -5.21 -2.57 0.65
C TYR A 516 -4.23 -3.75 0.71
N HIS A 517 -2.90 -3.50 0.57
CA HIS A 517 -1.86 -4.52 0.78
C HIS A 517 -1.76 -4.89 2.27
N MET A 518 -1.72 -3.89 3.15
CA MET A 518 -1.71 -4.08 4.60
C MET A 518 -2.92 -4.91 5.04
N MET A 519 -4.12 -4.50 4.64
CA MET A 519 -5.38 -5.16 4.96
C MET A 519 -5.52 -6.57 4.37
N SER A 520 -4.69 -6.90 3.38
CA SER A 520 -4.60 -8.23 2.76
C SER A 520 -3.43 -9.06 3.28
N GLY A 521 -2.74 -8.58 4.34
CA GLY A 521 -1.81 -9.36 5.14
C GLY A 521 -0.34 -8.98 5.06
N MET A 522 0.06 -7.88 4.37
CA MET A 522 1.47 -7.49 4.22
C MET A 522 2.00 -6.74 5.46
N GLY A 523 2.29 -7.47 6.50
CA GLY A 523 2.86 -6.91 7.73
C GLY A 523 3.52 -7.96 8.62
N ARG A 524 4.23 -7.46 9.65
CA ARG A 524 4.88 -8.21 10.73
C ARG A 524 4.77 -7.43 12.02
N ILE A 525 4.81 -8.12 13.13
CA ILE A 525 4.89 -7.53 14.46
C ILE A 525 6.30 -7.75 14.99
N PHE A 526 7.01 -6.66 15.31
CA PHE A 526 8.29 -6.67 16.01
C PHE A 526 7.99 -6.62 17.50
N HIS A 527 8.48 -7.61 18.23
CA HIS A 527 8.31 -7.73 19.68
C HIS A 527 9.64 -7.54 20.39
N TYR A 528 9.77 -6.51 21.18
CA TYR A 528 10.99 -6.28 21.97
C TYR A 528 11.07 -7.23 23.15
N GLU A 529 12.23 -7.86 23.28
CA GLU A 529 12.52 -8.86 24.34
C GLU A 529 12.24 -8.29 25.73
N GLY A 530 11.50 -9.05 26.54
CA GLY A 530 11.17 -8.65 27.92
C GLY A 530 10.05 -7.60 28.06
N SER A 531 9.47 -7.15 26.95
CA SER A 531 8.34 -6.22 27.01
C SER A 531 7.06 -6.93 27.45
N PRO A 532 6.32 -6.39 28.43
CA PRO A 532 5.00 -6.91 28.77
C PRO A 532 3.99 -6.60 27.65
N PRO A 533 2.92 -7.38 27.51
CA PRO A 533 1.82 -7.03 26.63
C PRO A 533 1.21 -5.69 27.03
N ASP A 534 0.84 -4.86 26.05
CA ASP A 534 0.15 -3.61 26.31
C ASP A 534 -1.27 -3.84 26.84
N PRO A 535 -1.74 -2.99 27.78
CA PRO A 535 -3.11 -3.04 28.22
C PRO A 535 -4.08 -2.81 27.04
N GLY A 536 -4.98 -3.77 26.78
CA GLY A 536 -5.93 -3.72 25.67
C GLY A 536 -5.44 -4.40 24.38
N GLN A 537 -4.25 -5.01 24.38
CA GLN A 537 -3.77 -5.82 23.27
C GLN A 537 -4.70 -7.03 23.04
N ASP A 538 -5.13 -7.20 21.80
CA ASP A 538 -5.89 -8.37 21.34
C ASP A 538 -5.44 -8.77 19.93
N LEU A 539 -4.42 -9.61 19.85
CA LEU A 539 -3.86 -10.05 18.59
C LEU A 539 -4.87 -10.78 17.69
N ARG A 540 -5.93 -11.36 18.26
CA ARG A 540 -6.99 -12.00 17.44
C ARG A 540 -7.70 -10.97 16.58
N LYS A 541 -7.87 -9.76 17.09
CA LYS A 541 -8.48 -8.64 16.35
C LYS A 541 -7.51 -8.01 15.36
N VAL A 542 -6.22 -7.91 15.70
CA VAL A 542 -5.18 -7.50 14.74
C VAL A 542 -5.14 -8.46 13.55
N TYR A 543 -5.37 -9.75 13.78
CA TYR A 543 -5.37 -10.78 12.73
C TYR A 543 -6.74 -10.94 12.01
N ALA A 544 -7.73 -10.14 12.37
CA ALA A 544 -9.08 -10.29 11.80
C ALA A 544 -9.15 -9.88 10.32
N ASP A 545 -8.37 -8.87 9.92
CA ASP A 545 -8.46 -8.27 8.60
C ASP A 545 -8.02 -9.23 7.50
N ASP A 546 -6.88 -9.89 7.65
CA ASP A 546 -6.38 -10.86 6.67
C ASP A 546 -7.09 -12.23 6.74
N ARG A 547 -7.88 -12.48 7.79
CA ARG A 547 -8.75 -13.65 7.94
C ARG A 547 -10.18 -13.40 7.49
N ALA A 548 -10.54 -12.16 7.19
CA ALA A 548 -11.88 -11.80 6.81
C ALA A 548 -12.38 -12.61 5.61
N ILE A 549 -13.53 -13.26 5.77
CA ILE A 549 -14.19 -14.00 4.69
C ILE A 549 -14.96 -13.00 3.83
N ARG A 550 -14.69 -12.98 2.53
CA ARG A 550 -15.35 -12.10 1.57
C ARG A 550 -16.27 -12.90 0.66
N PRO A 551 -17.54 -12.49 0.56
CA PRO A 551 -18.49 -13.07 -0.38
C PRO A 551 -18.27 -12.48 -1.78
N MET A 552 -18.42 -13.32 -2.79
CA MET A 552 -18.34 -12.98 -4.22
C MET A 552 -19.33 -13.83 -4.98
N ALA A 553 -19.95 -13.29 -6.01
CA ALA A 553 -20.87 -14.03 -6.87
C ALA A 553 -20.84 -13.52 -8.30
N ARG A 554 -21.02 -14.45 -9.25
CA ARG A 554 -21.28 -14.17 -10.66
C ARG A 554 -22.47 -15.02 -11.09
N VAL A 555 -23.48 -14.39 -11.65
CA VAL A 555 -24.72 -15.05 -12.07
C VAL A 555 -24.98 -14.71 -13.52
N GLY A 556 -24.94 -15.70 -14.39
CA GLY A 556 -25.42 -15.65 -15.78
C GLY A 556 -26.90 -15.97 -15.84
N LEU A 557 -27.69 -15.11 -16.48
CA LEU A 557 -29.09 -15.33 -16.79
C LEU A 557 -29.22 -15.32 -18.31
N GLU A 558 -29.37 -16.50 -18.90
CA GLU A 558 -29.25 -16.71 -20.33
C GLU A 558 -30.46 -17.44 -20.93
N SER A 559 -30.62 -17.39 -22.23
CA SER A 559 -31.77 -17.96 -22.95
C SER A 559 -31.94 -19.47 -22.76
N ASN A 560 -30.83 -20.19 -22.46
CA ASN A 560 -30.83 -21.64 -22.22
C ASN A 560 -30.83 -22.01 -20.72
N GLY A 561 -30.79 -21.03 -19.81
CA GLY A 561 -30.80 -21.28 -18.37
C GLY A 561 -30.04 -20.26 -17.54
N SER A 562 -29.39 -20.74 -16.49
CA SER A 562 -28.51 -19.94 -15.62
C SER A 562 -27.22 -20.71 -15.35
N ASP A 563 -26.11 -20.03 -15.50
CA ASP A 563 -24.82 -20.49 -14.99
C ASP A 563 -24.28 -19.50 -13.96
N GLY A 564 -23.34 -19.93 -13.15
CA GLY A 564 -22.70 -18.99 -12.24
C GLY A 564 -21.87 -19.65 -11.16
N GLU A 565 -21.35 -18.79 -10.32
CA GLU A 565 -20.57 -19.16 -9.16
C GLU A 565 -20.88 -18.26 -7.96
N ALA A 566 -20.81 -18.82 -6.77
CA ALA A 566 -20.76 -18.08 -5.51
C ALA A 566 -19.57 -18.55 -4.70
N MET A 567 -18.83 -17.60 -4.13
CA MET A 567 -17.60 -17.88 -3.43
C MET A 567 -17.55 -17.18 -2.08
N LEU A 568 -17.07 -17.88 -1.07
CA LEU A 568 -16.66 -17.34 0.22
C LEU A 568 -15.17 -17.64 0.38
N ALA A 569 -14.35 -16.61 0.38
CA ALA A 569 -12.90 -16.78 0.42
C ALA A 569 -12.21 -15.81 1.37
N ASN A 570 -11.07 -16.26 1.90
CA ASN A 570 -10.09 -15.41 2.56
C ASN A 570 -8.69 -15.67 1.98
N THR A 571 -7.64 -15.24 2.65
CA THR A 571 -6.25 -15.39 2.18
C THR A 571 -5.85 -16.85 1.89
N ARG A 572 -6.45 -17.84 2.56
CA ARG A 572 -6.05 -19.27 2.44
C ARG A 572 -7.18 -20.22 2.11
N TYR A 573 -8.40 -19.92 2.52
CA TYR A 573 -9.54 -20.84 2.36
C TYR A 573 -10.50 -20.32 1.30
N ARG A 574 -11.10 -21.25 0.57
CA ARG A 574 -12.14 -20.97 -0.41
C ARG A 574 -13.24 -22.01 -0.29
N PHE A 575 -14.46 -21.54 -0.07
CA PHE A 575 -15.67 -22.29 -0.41
C PHE A 575 -16.24 -21.71 -1.68
N GLN A 576 -16.48 -22.54 -2.68
CA GLN A 576 -17.04 -22.14 -3.97
C GLN A 576 -18.17 -23.09 -4.33
N SER A 577 -19.26 -22.56 -4.86
CA SER A 577 -20.34 -23.31 -5.45
C SER A 577 -20.55 -22.79 -6.86
N GLU A 578 -20.38 -23.67 -7.84
CA GLU A 578 -20.64 -23.41 -9.25
C GLU A 578 -21.93 -24.11 -9.64
N TRP A 579 -22.72 -23.54 -10.55
CA TRP A 579 -23.92 -24.14 -11.05
C TRP A 579 -24.12 -23.93 -12.53
N ARG A 580 -24.81 -24.88 -13.16
CA ARG A 580 -25.39 -24.83 -14.49
C ARG A 580 -26.79 -25.37 -14.42
N LEU A 581 -27.78 -24.51 -14.61
CA LEU A 581 -29.21 -24.82 -14.46
C LEU A 581 -29.91 -24.60 -15.77
N GLY A 582 -30.18 -25.67 -16.51
CA GLY A 582 -30.98 -25.63 -17.73
C GLY A 582 -32.43 -25.26 -17.48
N THR A 583 -33.14 -24.88 -18.52
CA THR A 583 -34.57 -24.48 -18.43
C THR A 583 -35.51 -25.65 -18.16
N ASN A 584 -35.08 -26.88 -18.36
CA ASN A 584 -35.87 -28.07 -18.15
C ASN A 584 -34.98 -29.29 -17.78
N ALA A 585 -35.60 -30.43 -17.47
CA ALA A 585 -34.91 -31.64 -17.06
C ALA A 585 -34.10 -32.34 -18.19
N GLU A 586 -34.35 -31.99 -19.45
CA GLU A 586 -33.61 -32.55 -20.59
C GLU A 586 -32.27 -31.85 -20.79
N THR A 587 -32.22 -30.53 -20.55
CA THR A 587 -30.99 -29.75 -20.47
C THR A 587 -30.24 -29.94 -19.14
N GLY A 588 -30.98 -30.29 -18.08
CA GLY A 588 -30.45 -30.75 -16.81
C GLY A 588 -30.06 -29.63 -15.83
N TYR A 589 -29.62 -30.07 -14.65
CA TYR A 589 -29.21 -29.21 -13.52
C TYR A 589 -27.93 -29.76 -12.92
N GLU A 590 -26.95 -28.89 -12.70
CA GLU A 590 -25.68 -29.26 -12.11
C GLU A 590 -25.26 -28.23 -11.05
N SER A 591 -24.68 -28.70 -9.95
CA SER A 591 -23.97 -27.84 -9.02
C SER A 591 -22.78 -28.57 -8.39
N GLU A 592 -21.69 -27.87 -8.26
CA GLU A 592 -20.43 -28.34 -7.69
C GLU A 592 -20.06 -27.42 -6.53
N SER A 593 -19.93 -27.96 -5.32
CA SER A 593 -19.65 -27.18 -4.12
C SER A 593 -18.37 -27.71 -3.48
N HIS A 594 -17.34 -26.89 -3.44
CA HIS A 594 -16.00 -27.28 -3.04
C HIS A 594 -15.46 -26.39 -1.91
N PHE A 595 -14.87 -27.03 -0.90
CA PHE A 595 -14.13 -26.34 0.15
C PHE A 595 -12.65 -26.73 0.08
N GLY A 596 -11.77 -25.77 -0.12
CA GLY A 596 -10.36 -25.99 -0.30
C GLY A 596 -9.46 -25.01 0.44
N ARG A 597 -8.17 -25.36 0.48
CA ARG A 597 -7.13 -24.51 1.05
C ARG A 597 -6.01 -24.32 0.03
N TYR A 598 -5.66 -23.07 -0.21
CA TYR A 598 -4.52 -22.74 -1.07
C TYR A 598 -3.18 -23.04 -0.41
N LEU A 599 -2.29 -23.70 -1.17
CA LEU A 599 -0.96 -24.10 -0.73
C LEU A 599 0.14 -23.49 -1.62
N GLY A 600 1.34 -23.41 -1.05
CA GLY A 600 2.55 -22.92 -1.72
C GLY A 600 2.65 -21.40 -1.77
N LYS A 601 3.83 -20.93 -2.17
CA LYS A 601 4.19 -19.50 -2.23
C LYS A 601 3.26 -18.70 -3.14
N MET A 602 3.04 -19.19 -4.35
CA MET A 602 2.21 -18.56 -5.37
C MET A 602 0.76 -19.01 -5.33
N GLN A 603 0.38 -19.87 -4.37
CA GLN A 603 -0.98 -20.38 -4.20
C GLN A 603 -1.56 -21.05 -5.47
N TYR A 604 -0.72 -21.71 -6.25
CA TYR A 604 -1.15 -22.43 -7.46
C TYR A 604 -1.84 -23.75 -7.15
N TRP A 605 -1.69 -24.29 -5.95
CA TRP A 605 -2.25 -25.55 -5.51
C TRP A 605 -3.46 -25.33 -4.62
N LEU A 606 -4.56 -25.97 -4.94
CA LEU A 606 -5.80 -25.94 -4.15
C LEU A 606 -6.37 -27.36 -4.00
N PRO A 607 -5.89 -28.16 -3.03
CA PRO A 607 -6.61 -29.36 -2.62
C PRO A 607 -7.96 -28.97 -2.01
N TYR A 608 -8.97 -29.76 -2.31
CA TYR A 608 -10.33 -29.55 -1.83
C TYR A 608 -11.10 -30.84 -1.57
N VAL A 609 -12.15 -30.73 -0.82
CA VAL A 609 -13.22 -31.69 -0.68
C VAL A 609 -14.53 -31.05 -1.08
N GLY A 610 -15.46 -31.84 -1.59
CA GLY A 610 -16.68 -31.24 -2.10
C GLY A 610 -17.80 -32.21 -2.31
N TRP A 611 -18.86 -31.67 -2.84
CA TRP A 611 -20.07 -32.37 -3.17
C TRP A 611 -20.53 -31.93 -4.55
N ASP A 612 -20.79 -32.93 -5.44
CA ASP A 612 -21.21 -32.72 -6.80
C ASP A 612 -22.61 -33.29 -6.97
N PHE A 613 -23.51 -32.43 -7.44
CA PHE A 613 -24.87 -32.78 -7.80
C PHE A 613 -25.09 -32.58 -9.27
N ARG A 614 -25.74 -33.58 -9.92
CA ARG A 614 -26.18 -33.46 -11.30
C ARG A 614 -27.44 -34.27 -11.52
N TYR A 615 -28.34 -33.75 -12.31
CA TYR A 615 -29.53 -34.41 -12.77
C TYR A 615 -29.84 -34.00 -14.19
N ARG A 616 -30.02 -35.00 -15.09
CA ARG A 616 -30.48 -34.80 -16.46
C ARG A 616 -31.38 -35.96 -16.86
N ARG A 617 -32.53 -35.66 -17.50
CA ARG A 617 -33.40 -36.72 -18.03
C ARG A 617 -32.81 -37.22 -19.34
N THR A 618 -32.06 -38.32 -19.28
CA THR A 618 -31.50 -39.02 -20.44
C THR A 618 -31.42 -40.52 -20.13
N ASP A 619 -31.73 -41.33 -21.11
CA ASP A 619 -31.58 -42.80 -21.03
C ASP A 619 -30.21 -43.26 -21.57
N GLU A 620 -29.41 -42.34 -22.12
CA GLU A 620 -28.10 -42.62 -22.69
C GLU A 620 -27.07 -42.85 -21.58
N LYS A 621 -26.44 -44.01 -21.60
CA LYS A 621 -25.27 -44.32 -20.76
C LYS A 621 -24.01 -44.14 -21.58
N GLU A 622 -23.45 -42.97 -21.53
CA GLU A 622 -22.17 -42.68 -22.15
C GLU A 622 -21.01 -43.15 -21.24
N LYS A 623 -19.86 -43.40 -21.87
CA LYS A 623 -18.61 -43.62 -21.14
C LYS A 623 -17.72 -42.39 -21.28
N ASN A 624 -17.14 -41.98 -20.15
CA ASN A 624 -16.13 -40.96 -20.14
C ASN A 624 -14.83 -41.40 -20.82
N LEU A 625 -13.84 -40.56 -20.94
CA LEU A 625 -12.55 -40.87 -21.59
C LEU A 625 -11.76 -41.98 -20.86
N PHE A 626 -12.06 -42.24 -19.60
CA PHE A 626 -11.46 -43.34 -18.83
C PHE A 626 -12.23 -44.68 -18.98
N GLY A 627 -13.30 -44.71 -19.79
CA GLY A 627 -14.16 -45.89 -19.97
C GLY A 627 -15.13 -46.15 -18.82
N GLN A 628 -15.22 -45.25 -17.84
CA GLN A 628 -16.19 -45.31 -16.74
C GLN A 628 -17.55 -44.84 -17.24
N VAL A 629 -18.63 -45.44 -16.70
CA VAL A 629 -19.99 -45.00 -17.05
C VAL A 629 -20.22 -43.59 -16.55
N ASP A 630 -20.53 -42.68 -17.46
CA ASP A 630 -20.87 -41.32 -17.14
C ASP A 630 -22.24 -41.24 -16.46
N THR A 631 -22.29 -40.64 -15.29
CA THR A 631 -23.53 -40.44 -14.49
C THR A 631 -24.19 -39.09 -14.78
N LYS A 632 -24.18 -38.65 -16.05
CA LYS A 632 -24.84 -37.38 -16.45
C LYS A 632 -26.31 -37.33 -16.10
N ASN A 633 -26.99 -38.46 -16.08
CA ASN A 633 -28.40 -38.56 -15.74
C ASN A 633 -28.69 -38.42 -14.23
N HIS A 634 -27.79 -38.83 -13.37
CA HIS A 634 -27.93 -38.66 -11.92
C HIS A 634 -26.59 -38.84 -11.23
N ARG A 635 -26.12 -37.76 -10.63
CA ARG A 635 -24.91 -37.74 -9.78
C ARG A 635 -25.20 -37.00 -8.50
N ASN A 636 -24.89 -37.60 -7.37
CA ASN A 636 -25.03 -37.02 -6.05
C ASN A 636 -23.95 -37.64 -5.17
N VAL A 637 -22.75 -37.07 -5.20
CA VAL A 637 -21.55 -37.72 -4.68
C VAL A 637 -20.65 -36.73 -3.94
N PHE A 638 -20.01 -37.23 -2.88
CA PHE A 638 -18.85 -36.53 -2.32
C PHE A 638 -17.62 -36.78 -3.21
N CYS A 639 -16.78 -35.77 -3.32
CA CYS A 639 -15.53 -35.84 -4.07
C CYS A 639 -14.37 -35.22 -3.28
N ALA A 640 -13.17 -35.60 -3.66
CA ALA A 640 -11.91 -34.92 -3.28
C ALA A 640 -11.11 -34.64 -4.53
N GLY A 641 -10.48 -33.47 -4.57
CA GLY A 641 -9.77 -33.04 -5.77
C GLY A 641 -8.64 -32.08 -5.48
N LEU A 642 -8.01 -31.72 -6.59
CA LEU A 642 -6.88 -30.79 -6.60
C LEU A 642 -6.98 -29.90 -7.84
N GLN A 643 -7.07 -28.58 -7.62
CA GLN A 643 -6.88 -27.62 -8.70
C GLN A 643 -5.41 -27.15 -8.74
N TYR A 644 -4.90 -26.99 -9.94
CA TYR A 644 -3.55 -26.49 -10.17
C TYR A 644 -3.51 -25.49 -11.33
N THR A 645 -2.87 -24.35 -11.11
CA THR A 645 -2.66 -23.34 -12.16
C THR A 645 -1.45 -23.71 -13.02
N LEU A 646 -1.71 -24.07 -14.27
CA LEU A 646 -0.71 -24.40 -15.30
C LEU A 646 -0.15 -23.11 -15.95
N PRO A 647 0.96 -23.22 -16.75
CA PRO A 647 1.34 -22.19 -17.71
C PRO A 647 0.17 -21.72 -18.58
N LEU A 648 0.25 -20.50 -19.10
CA LEU A 648 -0.85 -19.82 -19.80
C LEU A 648 -2.07 -19.57 -18.91
N LEU A 649 -1.90 -19.57 -17.57
CA LEU A 649 -2.98 -19.37 -16.59
C LEU A 649 -4.16 -20.35 -16.76
N LEU A 650 -3.91 -21.54 -17.34
CA LEU A 650 -4.89 -22.62 -17.42
C LEU A 650 -5.10 -23.22 -16.03
N THR A 651 -6.32 -23.59 -15.71
CA THR A 651 -6.67 -24.33 -14.48
C THR A 651 -6.88 -25.81 -14.83
N LEU A 652 -6.07 -26.68 -14.26
CA LEU A 652 -6.28 -28.12 -14.26
C LEU A 652 -6.96 -28.52 -12.96
N ASP A 653 -8.11 -29.13 -13.05
CA ASP A 653 -8.86 -29.72 -11.93
C ASP A 653 -8.90 -31.24 -12.10
N GLY A 654 -8.41 -31.96 -11.09
CA GLY A 654 -8.48 -33.41 -11.04
C GLY A 654 -9.19 -33.85 -9.77
N ARG A 655 -10.22 -34.69 -9.90
CA ARG A 655 -10.99 -35.17 -8.76
C ARG A 655 -11.39 -36.62 -8.86
N VAL A 656 -11.63 -37.23 -7.71
CA VAL A 656 -12.17 -38.56 -7.54
C VAL A 656 -13.42 -38.49 -6.67
N ASP A 657 -14.48 -39.17 -7.08
CA ASP A 657 -15.70 -39.28 -6.28
C ASP A 657 -15.66 -40.50 -5.35
N MET A 658 -16.67 -40.58 -4.44
CA MET A 658 -16.79 -41.69 -3.48
C MET A 658 -16.98 -43.08 -4.14
N HIS A 659 -17.30 -43.16 -5.42
CA HIS A 659 -17.45 -44.42 -6.20
C HIS A 659 -16.18 -44.75 -7.00
N GLY A 660 -15.12 -43.93 -6.89
CA GLY A 660 -13.86 -44.13 -7.60
C GLY A 660 -13.85 -43.62 -9.04
N ASN A 661 -14.84 -42.85 -9.47
CA ASN A 661 -14.83 -42.21 -10.77
C ASN A 661 -13.87 -41.02 -10.78
N LEU A 662 -13.03 -41.00 -11.84
CA LEU A 662 -12.06 -39.91 -12.05
C LEU A 662 -12.61 -38.90 -13.05
N ARG A 663 -12.44 -37.61 -12.75
CA ARG A 663 -12.67 -36.52 -13.70
C ARG A 663 -11.45 -35.60 -13.74
N LEU A 664 -11.00 -35.29 -14.95
CA LEU A 664 -10.03 -34.24 -15.21
C LEU A 664 -10.71 -33.16 -16.03
N GLN A 665 -10.53 -31.89 -15.61
CA GLN A 665 -11.04 -30.73 -16.31
C GLN A 665 -9.91 -29.75 -16.57
N LEU A 666 -9.86 -29.20 -17.77
CA LEU A 666 -8.96 -28.11 -18.15
C LEU A 666 -9.81 -26.92 -18.58
N GLY A 667 -9.53 -25.78 -18.02
CA GLY A 667 -10.26 -24.56 -18.36
C GLY A 667 -9.40 -23.32 -18.22
N ARG A 668 -9.88 -22.25 -18.83
CA ARG A 668 -9.39 -20.90 -18.59
C ARG A 668 -10.55 -19.94 -18.76
N GLU A 669 -10.74 -19.10 -17.77
CA GLU A 669 -11.73 -18.04 -17.79
C GLU A 669 -11.08 -16.67 -18.02
N ASP A 670 -11.91 -15.72 -18.44
CA ASP A 670 -11.58 -14.29 -18.51
C ASP A 670 -10.33 -13.94 -19.33
N ILE A 671 -10.09 -14.67 -20.45
CA ILE A 671 -9.05 -14.30 -21.41
C ILE A 671 -9.41 -12.95 -22.04
N ALA A 672 -8.60 -11.93 -21.79
CA ALA A 672 -8.83 -10.57 -22.29
C ALA A 672 -8.58 -10.48 -23.80
N VAL A 673 -9.63 -10.61 -24.61
CA VAL A 673 -9.58 -10.44 -26.08
C VAL A 673 -9.45 -8.97 -26.45
N THR A 674 -10.27 -8.12 -25.82
CA THR A 674 -10.15 -6.66 -25.84
C THR A 674 -10.24 -6.14 -24.41
N SER A 675 -10.12 -4.83 -24.22
CA SER A 675 -10.25 -4.23 -22.89
C SER A 675 -11.55 -4.62 -22.16
N ARG A 676 -12.64 -4.90 -22.87
CA ARG A 676 -13.95 -5.24 -22.31
C ARG A 676 -14.47 -6.63 -22.69
N LEU A 677 -13.91 -7.28 -23.72
CA LEU A 677 -14.35 -8.60 -24.16
C LEU A 677 -13.49 -9.68 -23.55
N ARG A 678 -14.12 -10.64 -22.89
CA ARG A 678 -13.51 -11.82 -22.27
C ARG A 678 -13.93 -13.08 -23.00
N PHE A 679 -13.00 -14.01 -23.15
CA PHE A 679 -13.26 -15.34 -23.69
C PHE A 679 -12.96 -16.37 -22.61
N SER A 680 -13.83 -17.36 -22.48
CA SER A 680 -13.68 -18.47 -21.54
C SER A 680 -13.81 -19.78 -22.28
N LEU A 681 -13.08 -20.82 -21.83
CA LEU A 681 -13.15 -22.17 -22.37
C LEU A 681 -12.96 -23.21 -21.26
N MET A 682 -13.64 -24.35 -21.41
CA MET A 682 -13.51 -25.51 -20.53
C MET A 682 -13.73 -26.77 -21.32
N ALA A 683 -13.00 -27.83 -20.97
CA ALA A 683 -13.26 -29.21 -21.43
C ALA A 683 -12.88 -30.20 -20.32
N ASN A 684 -13.60 -31.34 -20.25
CA ASN A 684 -13.33 -32.36 -19.26
C ASN A 684 -13.42 -33.78 -19.82
N THR A 685 -13.05 -34.75 -18.99
CA THR A 685 -13.02 -36.16 -19.36
C THR A 685 -14.39 -36.82 -19.48
N ASP A 686 -15.43 -36.16 -18.95
CA ASP A 686 -16.84 -36.59 -19.14
C ASP A 686 -17.42 -36.16 -20.49
N ARG A 687 -16.53 -35.64 -21.40
CA ARG A 687 -16.83 -35.16 -22.75
C ARG A 687 -17.68 -33.88 -22.74
N GLU A 688 -17.60 -33.13 -21.68
CA GLU A 688 -18.23 -31.82 -21.61
C GLU A 688 -17.25 -30.76 -22.07
N TYR A 689 -17.76 -29.77 -22.77
CA TYR A 689 -16.99 -28.61 -23.18
C TYR A 689 -17.89 -27.38 -23.23
N MET A 690 -17.28 -26.22 -22.92
CA MET A 690 -17.91 -24.91 -22.95
C MET A 690 -16.96 -23.90 -23.60
N ALA A 691 -17.53 -22.99 -24.39
CA ALA A 691 -16.85 -21.81 -24.87
C ALA A 691 -17.78 -20.61 -24.73
N GLY A 692 -17.30 -19.52 -24.14
CA GLY A 692 -18.14 -18.36 -23.85
C GLY A 692 -17.45 -17.02 -24.14
N LEU A 693 -18.23 -16.03 -24.43
CA LEU A 693 -17.82 -14.63 -24.55
C LEU A 693 -18.60 -13.78 -23.55
N ARG A 694 -17.91 -12.88 -22.87
CA ARG A 694 -18.51 -11.93 -21.95
C ARG A 694 -18.01 -10.52 -22.24
N TYR A 695 -18.94 -9.59 -22.45
CA TYR A 695 -18.62 -8.18 -22.64
C TYR A 695 -18.97 -7.39 -21.39
N ILE A 696 -17.97 -6.76 -20.76
CA ILE A 696 -18.08 -6.03 -19.49
C ILE A 696 -18.65 -4.64 -19.75
N LEU A 697 -19.89 -4.40 -19.34
CA LEU A 697 -20.55 -3.08 -19.42
C LEU A 697 -20.14 -2.20 -18.23
N SER A 698 -20.20 -2.76 -17.02
CA SER A 698 -19.85 -2.08 -15.77
C SER A 698 -19.25 -3.08 -14.80
N LYS A 699 -18.87 -2.64 -13.62
CA LYS A 699 -18.41 -3.50 -12.51
C LYS A 699 -19.41 -4.62 -12.20
N TYR A 700 -20.72 -4.35 -12.33
CA TYR A 700 -21.79 -5.22 -11.88
C TYR A 700 -22.52 -5.95 -13.00
N ILE A 701 -22.40 -5.51 -14.24
CA ILE A 701 -23.21 -6.01 -15.37
C ILE A 701 -22.33 -6.27 -16.58
N GLY A 702 -22.52 -7.42 -17.20
CA GLY A 702 -21.97 -7.82 -18.49
C GLY A 702 -23.05 -8.40 -19.41
N LEU A 703 -22.73 -8.48 -20.69
CA LEU A 703 -23.44 -9.30 -21.67
C LEU A 703 -22.67 -10.59 -21.86
N SER A 704 -23.34 -11.73 -21.81
CA SER A 704 -22.72 -13.04 -22.01
C SER A 704 -23.38 -13.82 -23.14
N THR A 705 -22.58 -14.65 -23.75
CA THR A 705 -23.05 -15.71 -24.65
C THR A 705 -22.11 -16.88 -24.50
N HIS A 706 -22.65 -18.10 -24.46
CA HIS A 706 -21.86 -19.31 -24.42
C HIS A 706 -22.49 -20.44 -25.25
N TYR A 707 -21.67 -21.40 -25.58
CA TYR A 707 -22.09 -22.71 -26.03
C TYR A 707 -21.59 -23.75 -25.03
N ASP A 708 -22.52 -24.50 -24.48
CA ASP A 708 -22.28 -25.61 -23.56
C ASP A 708 -22.73 -26.92 -24.22
N SER A 709 -21.96 -28.01 -24.05
CA SER A 709 -22.26 -29.30 -24.67
C SER A 709 -23.58 -29.93 -24.21
N ASP A 710 -24.08 -29.54 -23.03
CA ASP A 710 -25.28 -30.09 -22.43
C ASP A 710 -26.50 -29.16 -22.62
N MET A 711 -26.28 -27.82 -22.50
CA MET A 711 -27.33 -26.83 -22.53
C MET A 711 -27.46 -26.11 -23.90
N GLY A 712 -26.48 -26.32 -24.81
CA GLY A 712 -26.45 -25.71 -26.12
C GLY A 712 -26.07 -24.20 -26.07
N PHE A 713 -26.57 -23.43 -27.01
CA PHE A 713 -26.29 -22.00 -27.12
C PHE A 713 -27.15 -21.17 -26.15
N GLY A 714 -26.49 -20.33 -25.39
CA GLY A 714 -27.11 -19.34 -24.51
C GLY A 714 -26.60 -17.93 -24.75
N ALA A 715 -27.46 -16.95 -24.55
CA ALA A 715 -27.10 -15.54 -24.54
C ALA A 715 -27.96 -14.77 -23.53
N GLY A 716 -27.34 -13.82 -22.84
CA GLY A 716 -28.03 -13.08 -21.78
C GLY A 716 -27.17 -12.07 -21.05
N LEU A 717 -27.44 -11.93 -19.77
CA LEU A 717 -26.79 -10.98 -18.87
C LEU A 717 -25.98 -11.72 -17.81
N THR A 718 -24.82 -11.17 -17.49
CA THR A 718 -24.03 -11.59 -16.32
C THR A 718 -24.11 -10.50 -15.27
N LEU A 719 -24.45 -10.88 -14.05
CA LEU A 719 -24.45 -10.03 -12.86
C LEU A 719 -23.28 -10.41 -11.97
N ASN A 720 -22.53 -9.42 -11.48
CA ASN A 720 -21.41 -9.61 -10.56
C ASN A 720 -21.70 -8.91 -9.23
N TYR A 721 -21.33 -9.59 -8.13
CA TYR A 721 -21.38 -9.02 -6.78
C TYR A 721 -20.04 -9.14 -6.06
#